data_e282c8e4d10a54295ccb35ffa76179dc
#
_entry.id   e282c8e4d10a54295ccb35ffa76179dc
#
_cell.length_a   1.000
_cell.length_b   1.000
_cell.length_c   1.000
_cell.angle_alpha   90.00
_cell.angle_beta   90.00
_cell.angle_gamma   90.00
#
_symmetry.space_group_name_H-M   'P 1'
#
loop_
_entity.id
_entity.type
_entity.pdbx_description
1 polymer ?
#
loop_
_entity_poly.entity_id
_entity_poly.type
_entity_poly.pdbx_seq_one_letter_code
_entity_poly.pdbx_strand_id
1 'polypeptide(L)'
;MRATPINRTIRKVTLTALCILLVLLSGTVMAEPSPAQKTTAVFTAEMQSTLEGAQNVLLTIQPFPDEAAVGFFKNGRSLPKGYLEQTADKILEQRGKFTKVAELTRTTLAYSAAGGNINNIAGIDLYPFLMNHDGIDSEGAAAVAAAYITSKNSISNSLERTNRYPDLLFYQLLDMQLADGSWPLAGQKQGDLVATAWVLTALASEVSSEQTAQPIEKALQWLKSKQQLDGGFDGKTTTTAQVIVALSSQGVDAADFTKEGGASLLDHLLAQKLPGGGFAQTADGGNDSPATVQAYLALTSYKLLSKQAGMLYSGLHHAGLDRATIQVEGPGGTLAGGHIVGGDAVKAAAAFLQAKGLAYKLNADAAKPAFTAIEGIQNGRYNGRGEWKIAVFSGGSAWMYPENSPYRLTIGNGDQLLVYYADDTELLDRMEVKWKDKNGQEMGGYASANMPFSLHITKSNGQLGGLPAFGATVTLQGKSVVADSTGKVSFAGMKPGVYPVQVTKYRKDAAPALSKRTFALHVSSPELASFTDANKVAAWARLDIATALSSGYIQGVSASGNVLAPKQKLTRAEFLTLLLRLLHEFPDAKATSSFKDVPADKWYSGTIAKAEELGIISSSAGKFEPDRGITREEAADMVTKAARLSTYGSPDRVKFADTSSLSEASRQAIQAVNEHELMTGSGSRFDPKQILVREQAAAILVRLQKLIPEAFY
;
A
#
# COMPACT_ATOMS: atom_id res chain seq x y z
N MET A 1 -37.65 51.44 -32.77
CA MET A 1 -36.79 51.43 -33.96
C MET A 1 -36.10 50.06 -34.02
N ARG A 2 -36.40 49.30 -35.10
CA ARG A 2 -35.90 47.97 -35.33
C ARG A 2 -34.44 48.03 -35.85
N ALA A 3 -33.52 47.34 -35.24
CA ALA A 3 -32.20 47.11 -35.79
C ALA A 3 -32.15 45.70 -36.42
N THR A 4 -31.82 45.69 -37.71
CA THR A 4 -31.69 44.55 -38.61
C THR A 4 -30.47 43.66 -38.30
N PRO A 5 -30.54 42.36 -38.55
CA PRO A 5 -29.44 41.43 -38.34
C PRO A 5 -28.57 41.36 -39.61
N ILE A 6 -27.35 41.87 -39.55
CA ILE A 6 -26.31 41.71 -40.58
C ILE A 6 -25.06 41.10 -39.93
N ASN A 7 -24.54 40.04 -40.56
CA ASN A 7 -23.22 39.44 -40.40
C ASN A 7 -23.00 38.30 -39.35
N ARG A 8 -23.72 37.18 -39.57
CA ARG A 8 -23.21 35.87 -39.07
C ARG A 8 -22.48 35.06 -40.19
N THR A 9 -22.55 35.46 -41.43
CA THR A 9 -21.99 34.68 -42.54
C THR A 9 -20.53 35.05 -42.85
N ILE A 10 -20.10 36.27 -42.57
CA ILE A 10 -18.73 36.72 -42.87
C ILE A 10 -17.70 36.23 -41.85
N ARG A 11 -18.12 35.96 -40.60
CA ARG A 11 -17.21 35.40 -39.58
C ARG A 11 -16.86 33.92 -39.74
N LYS A 12 -17.69 33.15 -40.48
CA LYS A 12 -17.39 31.72 -40.74
C LYS A 12 -16.43 31.50 -41.90
N VAL A 13 -16.42 32.42 -42.90
CA VAL A 13 -15.50 32.30 -44.04
C VAL A 13 -14.09 32.75 -43.73
N THR A 14 -13.90 33.74 -42.85
CA THR A 14 -12.58 34.20 -42.40
C THR A 14 -11.91 33.22 -41.44
N LEU A 15 -12.67 32.47 -40.61
CA LEU A 15 -12.06 31.51 -39.72
C LEU A 15 -11.59 30.23 -40.44
N THR A 16 -12.34 29.81 -41.47
CA THR A 16 -11.99 28.61 -42.30
C THR A 16 -10.76 28.92 -43.22
N ALA A 17 -10.63 30.15 -43.74
CA ALA A 17 -9.47 30.54 -44.52
C ALA A 17 -8.18 30.70 -43.66
N LEU A 18 -8.31 31.10 -42.38
CA LEU A 18 -7.16 31.22 -41.48
C LEU A 18 -6.68 29.85 -40.98
N CYS A 19 -7.58 28.88 -40.78
CA CYS A 19 -7.21 27.49 -40.45
C CYS A 19 -6.54 26.77 -41.64
N ILE A 20 -6.93 27.05 -42.90
CA ILE A 20 -6.31 26.43 -44.07
C ILE A 20 -4.94 27.06 -44.36
N LEU A 21 -4.75 28.33 -44.05
CA LEU A 21 -3.44 29.01 -44.25
C LEU A 21 -2.41 28.64 -43.16
N LEU A 22 -2.83 28.26 -41.96
CA LEU A 22 -1.98 27.73 -40.86
C LEU A 22 -1.56 26.28 -41.08
N VAL A 23 -2.29 25.51 -41.86
CA VAL A 23 -1.95 24.11 -42.20
C VAL A 23 -0.97 24.01 -43.37
N LEU A 24 -0.81 25.10 -44.17
CA LEU A 24 0.09 25.11 -45.32
C LEU A 24 1.47 25.71 -45.03
N LEU A 25 1.74 26.21 -43.81
CA LEU A 25 3.02 26.83 -43.42
C LEU A 25 3.81 26.06 -42.34
N SER A 26 3.31 24.90 -41.88
CA SER A 26 4.05 23.99 -41.00
C SER A 26 4.26 22.63 -41.65
N GLY A 27 5.04 22.62 -42.72
CA GLY A 27 5.55 21.41 -43.35
C GLY A 27 6.76 20.83 -42.59
N THR A 28 6.68 20.67 -41.29
CA THR A 28 7.46 19.70 -40.53
C THR A 28 6.51 18.63 -40.06
N VAL A 29 6.58 17.50 -40.73
CA VAL A 29 5.99 16.25 -40.23
C VAL A 29 6.60 16.04 -38.84
N MET A 30 5.84 16.40 -37.80
CA MET A 30 6.13 15.90 -36.46
C MET A 30 5.94 14.38 -36.53
N ALA A 31 7.04 13.66 -36.46
CA ALA A 31 6.98 12.23 -36.31
C ALA A 31 6.07 11.93 -35.11
N GLU A 32 5.04 11.08 -35.33
CA GLU A 32 4.29 10.50 -34.22
C GLU A 32 5.29 9.99 -33.18
N PRO A 33 5.07 10.21 -31.87
CA PRO A 33 5.94 9.62 -30.86
C PRO A 33 5.95 8.11 -31.09
N SER A 34 7.11 7.60 -31.44
CA SER A 34 7.37 6.18 -31.62
C SER A 34 6.81 5.44 -30.39
N PRO A 35 6.03 4.36 -30.54
CA PRO A 35 5.58 3.58 -29.41
C PRO A 35 6.80 3.23 -28.58
N ALA A 36 6.76 3.46 -27.27
CA ALA A 36 7.84 3.19 -26.34
C ALA A 36 8.47 1.84 -26.70
N GLN A 37 9.71 1.87 -27.20
CA GLN A 37 10.44 0.67 -27.54
C GLN A 37 10.44 -0.22 -26.30
N LYS A 38 9.93 -1.44 -26.42
CA LYS A 38 10.09 -2.46 -25.38
C LYS A 38 11.58 -2.57 -25.12
N THR A 39 12.01 -2.12 -23.95
CA THR A 39 13.40 -2.21 -23.52
C THR A 39 13.85 -3.67 -23.60
N THR A 40 14.83 -3.92 -24.41
CA THR A 40 15.53 -5.22 -24.53
C THR A 40 16.68 -5.31 -23.51
N ALA A 41 16.64 -4.54 -22.43
CA ALA A 41 17.66 -4.50 -21.40
C ALA A 41 18.08 -5.92 -20.98
N VAL A 42 19.35 -6.23 -21.12
CA VAL A 42 19.91 -7.57 -20.84
C VAL A 42 20.85 -7.50 -19.64
N PHE A 43 20.52 -8.18 -18.57
CA PHE A 43 21.41 -8.34 -17.42
C PHE A 43 22.28 -9.56 -17.58
N THR A 44 23.57 -9.36 -17.88
CA THR A 44 24.51 -10.45 -18.23
C THR A 44 25.00 -11.22 -17.00
N ALA A 45 25.61 -12.40 -17.25
CA ALA A 45 26.25 -13.18 -16.18
C ALA A 45 27.44 -12.41 -15.55
N GLU A 46 28.16 -11.60 -16.32
CA GLU A 46 29.23 -10.74 -15.82
C GLU A 46 28.68 -9.68 -14.86
N MET A 47 27.57 -9.01 -15.22
CA MET A 47 26.90 -8.04 -14.34
C MET A 47 26.41 -8.72 -13.06
N GLN A 48 25.91 -9.94 -13.15
CA GLN A 48 25.49 -10.71 -11.96
C GLN A 48 26.69 -11.01 -11.04
N SER A 49 27.81 -11.45 -11.57
CA SER A 49 29.03 -11.71 -10.81
C SER A 49 29.60 -10.41 -10.21
N THR A 50 29.52 -9.30 -10.93
CA THR A 50 29.93 -7.97 -10.46
C THR A 50 29.05 -7.46 -9.32
N LEU A 51 27.73 -7.64 -9.43
CA LEU A 51 26.76 -7.32 -8.40
C LEU A 51 27.05 -8.11 -7.10
N GLU A 52 27.33 -9.40 -7.22
CA GLU A 52 27.66 -10.27 -6.08
C GLU A 52 29.02 -9.89 -5.44
N GLY A 53 30.01 -9.51 -6.26
CA GLY A 53 31.29 -9.00 -5.78
C GLY A 53 31.11 -7.74 -4.94
N ALA A 54 30.37 -6.75 -5.46
CA ALA A 54 30.06 -5.52 -4.73
C ALA A 54 29.31 -5.80 -3.42
N GLN A 55 28.34 -6.71 -3.45
CA GLN A 55 27.57 -7.12 -2.27
C GLN A 55 28.48 -7.71 -1.18
N ASN A 56 29.42 -8.57 -1.54
CA ASN A 56 30.36 -9.14 -0.58
C ASN A 56 31.28 -8.08 0.06
N VAL A 57 31.72 -7.09 -0.72
CA VAL A 57 32.49 -5.94 -0.20
C VAL A 57 31.66 -5.13 0.78
N LEU A 58 30.40 -4.83 0.44
CA LEU A 58 29.49 -4.05 1.30
C LEU A 58 29.25 -4.71 2.66
N LEU A 59 29.22 -6.04 2.74
CA LEU A 59 29.10 -6.78 4.01
C LEU A 59 30.32 -6.62 4.93
N THR A 60 31.48 -6.21 4.40
CA THR A 60 32.69 -5.98 5.20
C THR A 60 32.77 -4.54 5.78
N ILE A 61 31.95 -3.63 5.29
CA ILE A 61 31.95 -2.21 5.73
C ILE A 61 31.23 -2.09 7.07
N GLN A 62 31.86 -1.37 8.00
CA GLN A 62 31.28 -1.08 9.31
C GLN A 62 31.37 0.44 9.61
N PRO A 63 30.25 1.09 10.00
CA PRO A 63 28.88 0.55 9.98
C PRO A 63 28.43 0.22 8.57
N PHE A 64 27.50 -0.72 8.45
CA PHE A 64 26.91 -1.09 7.14
C PHE A 64 26.20 0.11 6.52
N PRO A 65 26.43 0.42 5.23
CA PRO A 65 25.85 1.61 4.59
C PRO A 65 24.33 1.52 4.46
N ASP A 66 23.62 2.52 4.99
CA ASP A 66 22.14 2.56 4.97
C ASP A 66 21.57 2.42 3.54
N GLU A 67 22.15 3.07 2.54
CA GLU A 67 21.67 2.98 1.14
C GLU A 67 21.74 1.56 0.59
N ALA A 68 22.75 0.79 0.98
CA ALA A 68 22.91 -0.59 0.50
C ALA A 68 21.76 -1.50 0.95
N ALA A 69 21.09 -1.19 2.07
CA ALA A 69 19.96 -1.97 2.57
C ALA A 69 18.84 -2.13 1.54
N VAL A 70 18.56 -1.05 0.77
CA VAL A 70 17.56 -1.07 -0.32
C VAL A 70 17.95 -2.09 -1.39
N GLY A 71 19.21 -2.10 -1.82
CA GLY A 71 19.69 -3.05 -2.82
C GLY A 71 19.67 -4.50 -2.31
N PHE A 72 20.01 -4.73 -1.04
CA PHE A 72 19.93 -6.04 -0.39
C PHE A 72 18.50 -6.57 -0.38
N PHE A 73 17.54 -5.75 0.04
CA PHE A 73 16.12 -6.08 0.00
C PHE A 73 15.67 -6.47 -1.42
N LYS A 74 16.00 -5.65 -2.43
CA LYS A 74 15.61 -5.90 -3.84
C LYS A 74 16.24 -7.15 -4.44
N ASN A 75 17.39 -7.57 -3.95
CA ASN A 75 18.05 -8.81 -4.37
C ASN A 75 17.70 -10.02 -3.49
N GLY A 76 16.76 -9.89 -2.54
CA GLY A 76 16.35 -10.97 -1.62
C GLY A 76 17.50 -11.47 -0.73
N ARG A 77 18.42 -10.56 -0.33
CA ARG A 77 19.59 -10.88 0.48
C ARG A 77 19.40 -10.39 1.92
N SER A 78 19.84 -11.21 2.86
CA SER A 78 19.80 -10.85 4.27
C SER A 78 20.76 -9.71 4.58
N LEU A 79 20.30 -8.76 5.39
CA LEU A 79 21.13 -7.69 5.97
C LEU A 79 22.02 -8.25 7.08
N PRO A 80 23.09 -7.53 7.47
CA PRO A 80 23.91 -7.91 8.62
C PRO A 80 23.07 -8.10 9.88
N LYS A 81 23.47 -9.07 10.70
CA LYS A 81 22.78 -9.34 11.97
C LYS A 81 22.78 -8.09 12.85
N GLY A 82 21.63 -7.73 13.41
CA GLY A 82 21.47 -6.57 14.28
C GLY A 82 21.33 -5.23 13.54
N TYR A 83 21.31 -5.22 12.19
CA TYR A 83 21.22 -3.97 11.42
C TYR A 83 19.92 -3.20 11.69
N LEU A 84 18.78 -3.89 11.77
CA LEU A 84 17.50 -3.26 12.04
C LEU A 84 17.49 -2.56 13.41
N GLU A 85 18.03 -3.24 14.43
CA GLU A 85 18.13 -2.70 15.78
C GLU A 85 19.03 -1.49 15.83
N GLN A 86 20.23 -1.59 15.24
CA GLN A 86 21.17 -0.46 15.20
C GLN A 86 20.53 0.76 14.50
N THR A 87 19.77 0.52 13.43
CA THR A 87 19.05 1.61 12.74
C THR A 87 17.91 2.15 13.60
N ALA A 88 17.17 1.30 14.31
CA ALA A 88 16.15 1.73 15.26
C ALA A 88 16.77 2.55 16.41
N ASP A 89 17.87 2.08 17.01
CA ASP A 89 18.58 2.78 18.08
C ASP A 89 19.03 4.18 17.61
N LYS A 90 19.61 4.30 16.41
CA LYS A 90 19.97 5.58 15.78
C LYS A 90 18.77 6.53 15.71
N ILE A 91 17.60 6.02 15.28
CA ILE A 91 16.36 6.81 15.16
C ILE A 91 15.88 7.24 16.57
N LEU A 92 15.91 6.35 17.54
CA LEU A 92 15.49 6.60 18.91
C LEU A 92 16.39 7.62 19.61
N GLU A 93 17.72 7.52 19.47
CA GLU A 93 18.69 8.48 20.00
C GLU A 93 18.44 9.90 19.48
N GLN A 94 18.10 10.02 18.20
CA GLN A 94 17.77 11.31 17.57
C GLN A 94 16.30 11.71 17.81
N ARG A 95 15.50 10.86 18.47
CA ARG A 95 14.04 11.07 18.66
C ARG A 95 13.31 11.40 17.37
N GLY A 96 13.72 10.77 16.25
CA GLY A 96 13.19 11.01 14.92
C GLY A 96 13.63 12.34 14.28
N LYS A 97 14.41 13.17 14.96
CA LYS A 97 14.83 14.51 14.50
C LYS A 97 16.21 14.45 13.87
N PHE A 98 16.25 14.41 12.58
CA PHE A 98 17.47 14.48 11.78
C PHE A 98 17.74 15.93 11.33
N THR A 99 19.01 16.30 11.20
CA THR A 99 19.38 17.67 10.79
C THR A 99 19.17 17.87 9.28
N LYS A 100 19.36 16.81 8.48
CA LYS A 100 19.27 16.85 7.03
C LYS A 100 18.18 15.91 6.48
N VAL A 101 17.44 16.37 5.48
CA VAL A 101 16.45 15.55 4.77
C VAL A 101 17.11 14.30 4.17
N ALA A 102 18.29 14.46 3.55
CA ALA A 102 19.02 13.36 2.94
C ALA A 102 19.36 12.23 3.95
N GLU A 103 19.67 12.55 5.21
CA GLU A 103 19.91 11.55 6.24
C GLU A 103 18.61 10.89 6.70
N LEU A 104 17.57 11.69 6.99
CA LEU A 104 16.26 11.20 7.39
C LEU A 104 15.68 10.23 6.33
N THR A 105 15.65 10.63 5.06
CA THR A 105 15.10 9.81 3.97
C THR A 105 15.89 8.52 3.77
N ARG A 106 17.22 8.59 3.77
CA ARG A 106 18.11 7.44 3.66
C ARG A 106 17.87 6.44 4.79
N THR A 107 17.89 6.90 6.04
CA THR A 107 17.67 6.06 7.22
C THR A 107 16.25 5.47 7.21
N THR A 108 15.24 6.26 6.81
CA THR A 108 13.84 5.79 6.71
C THR A 108 13.69 4.69 5.66
N LEU A 109 14.24 4.87 4.45
CA LEU A 109 14.20 3.87 3.38
C LEU A 109 14.97 2.60 3.76
N ALA A 110 16.13 2.76 4.42
CA ALA A 110 16.94 1.65 4.90
C ALA A 110 16.23 0.85 6.00
N TYR A 111 15.63 1.54 6.97
CA TYR A 111 14.84 0.91 8.02
C TYR A 111 13.63 0.15 7.46
N SER A 112 12.94 0.77 6.50
CA SER A 112 11.84 0.14 5.76
C SER A 112 12.30 -1.11 5.00
N ALA A 113 13.40 -1.01 4.25
CA ALA A 113 13.98 -2.15 3.51
C ALA A 113 14.48 -3.27 4.45
N ALA A 114 14.89 -2.93 5.67
CA ALA A 114 15.26 -3.89 6.71
C ALA A 114 14.06 -4.57 7.38
N GLY A 115 12.84 -4.13 7.08
CA GLY A 115 11.63 -4.70 7.65
C GLY A 115 11.02 -3.91 8.81
N GLY A 116 11.55 -2.72 9.06
CA GLY A 116 11.05 -1.88 10.13
C GLY A 116 9.76 -1.14 9.74
N ASN A 117 8.90 -0.91 10.72
CA ASN A 117 7.72 -0.06 10.57
C ASN A 117 8.07 1.39 10.91
N ILE A 118 8.20 2.24 9.89
CA ILE A 118 8.58 3.66 10.05
C ILE A 118 7.53 4.51 10.75
N ASN A 119 6.29 4.04 10.81
CA ASN A 119 5.18 4.72 11.49
C ASN A 119 5.10 4.36 12.98
N ASN A 120 5.88 3.39 13.45
CA ASN A 120 5.94 3.06 14.87
C ASN A 120 7.29 2.45 15.26
N ILE A 121 8.26 3.30 15.57
CA ILE A 121 9.57 2.89 16.07
C ILE A 121 9.58 3.21 17.57
N ALA A 122 9.13 2.28 18.38
CA ALA A 122 8.95 2.48 19.83
C ALA A 122 8.19 3.79 20.18
N GLY A 123 7.11 4.06 19.44
CA GLY A 123 6.27 5.25 19.60
C GLY A 123 6.67 6.45 18.75
N ILE A 124 7.75 6.37 17.96
CA ILE A 124 8.13 7.41 17.00
C ILE A 124 7.55 7.06 15.63
N ASP A 125 6.75 7.96 15.05
CA ASP A 125 6.34 7.95 13.65
C ASP A 125 7.25 8.89 12.85
N LEU A 126 8.02 8.36 11.90
CA LEU A 126 8.95 9.17 11.09
C LEU A 126 8.26 9.97 9.99
N TYR A 127 7.05 9.62 9.60
CA TYR A 127 6.35 10.30 8.51
C TYR A 127 6.08 11.78 8.79
N PRO A 128 5.54 12.19 9.96
CA PRO A 128 5.41 13.60 10.30
C PRO A 128 6.76 14.35 10.37
N PHE A 129 7.81 13.70 10.86
CA PHE A 129 9.16 14.32 10.88
C PHE A 129 9.67 14.58 9.47
N LEU A 130 9.42 13.64 8.53
CA LEU A 130 9.76 13.82 7.14
C LEU A 130 8.95 14.96 6.51
N MET A 131 7.61 14.89 6.58
CA MET A 131 6.75 15.84 5.87
C MET A 131 6.76 17.26 6.44
N ASN A 132 7.21 17.43 7.68
CA ASN A 132 7.37 18.74 8.34
C ASN A 132 8.83 19.22 8.36
N HIS A 133 9.76 18.52 7.71
CA HIS A 133 11.19 18.88 7.75
C HIS A 133 11.49 20.12 6.93
N ASP A 134 12.07 21.15 7.56
CA ASP A 134 12.38 22.44 6.92
C ASP A 134 13.43 22.32 5.79
N GLY A 135 14.28 21.30 5.85
CA GLY A 135 15.27 21.00 4.83
C GLY A 135 14.69 20.66 3.45
N ILE A 136 13.41 20.23 3.36
CA ILE A 136 12.75 19.95 2.09
C ILE A 136 12.79 21.19 1.17
N ASP A 137 12.51 22.37 1.72
CA ASP A 137 12.49 23.61 0.93
C ASP A 137 13.90 24.21 0.75
N SER A 138 14.83 23.92 1.65
CA SER A 138 16.14 24.58 1.70
C SER A 138 17.30 23.75 1.13
N GLU A 139 17.18 22.41 1.06
CA GLU A 139 18.26 21.53 0.59
C GLU A 139 18.19 21.22 -0.93
N GLY A 140 17.22 21.78 -1.66
CA GLY A 140 17.12 21.74 -3.13
C GLY A 140 16.37 20.52 -3.68
N ALA A 141 16.36 20.39 -5.01
CA ALA A 141 15.50 19.45 -5.74
C ALA A 141 15.74 17.97 -5.35
N ALA A 142 16.99 17.59 -5.05
CA ALA A 142 17.31 16.23 -4.61
C ALA A 142 16.66 15.88 -3.26
N ALA A 143 16.56 16.85 -2.33
CA ALA A 143 15.89 16.64 -1.05
C ALA A 143 14.38 16.48 -1.20
N VAL A 144 13.74 17.31 -2.05
CA VAL A 144 12.32 17.17 -2.41
C VAL A 144 12.05 15.82 -3.05
N ALA A 145 12.91 15.37 -3.98
CA ALA A 145 12.80 14.08 -4.66
C ALA A 145 12.93 12.91 -3.67
N ALA A 146 13.92 12.95 -2.78
CA ALA A 146 14.12 11.93 -1.76
C ALA A 146 12.94 11.87 -0.77
N ALA A 147 12.41 13.03 -0.36
CA ALA A 147 11.23 13.09 0.49
C ALA A 147 9.98 12.52 -0.23
N TYR A 148 9.79 12.85 -1.51
CA TYR A 148 8.70 12.30 -2.32
C TYR A 148 8.79 10.78 -2.44
N ILE A 149 9.95 10.23 -2.82
CA ILE A 149 10.19 8.78 -2.91
C ILE A 149 9.90 8.10 -1.55
N THR A 150 10.40 8.70 -0.47
CA THR A 150 10.22 8.14 0.87
C THR A 150 8.76 8.16 1.30
N SER A 151 8.03 9.25 1.00
CA SER A 151 6.60 9.36 1.31
C SER A 151 5.75 8.33 0.57
N LYS A 152 6.12 7.97 -0.67
CA LYS A 152 5.45 6.91 -1.45
C LYS A 152 5.71 5.50 -0.90
N ASN A 153 6.75 5.32 -0.09
CA ASN A 153 7.05 4.08 0.61
C ASN A 153 6.53 4.05 2.05
N SER A 154 5.79 5.08 2.47
CA SER A 154 5.21 5.21 3.80
C SER A 154 3.72 4.94 3.74
N ILE A 155 3.23 4.12 4.65
CA ILE A 155 1.78 3.96 4.85
C ILE A 155 1.45 4.90 6.00
N SER A 156 1.06 6.14 5.68
CA SER A 156 0.71 7.08 6.73
C SER A 156 -0.77 7.03 7.02
N ASN A 157 -1.09 6.57 8.22
CA ASN A 157 -2.34 6.85 8.91
C ASN A 157 -2.08 7.80 10.09
N SER A 158 -1.05 8.64 9.99
CA SER A 158 -0.71 9.57 11.05
C SER A 158 -1.85 10.55 11.27
N LEU A 159 -2.41 10.57 12.49
CA LEU A 159 -3.36 11.58 12.95
C LEU A 159 -2.67 12.94 13.17
N GLU A 160 -1.34 12.96 13.12
CA GLU A 160 -0.58 14.20 13.25
C GLU A 160 -0.70 15.05 11.99
N ARG A 161 -0.92 16.33 12.17
CA ARG A 161 -0.96 17.29 11.06
C ARG A 161 0.42 17.40 10.43
N THR A 162 0.50 17.15 9.13
CA THR A 162 1.68 17.41 8.32
C THR A 162 1.50 18.71 7.53
N ASN A 163 2.59 19.45 7.38
CA ASN A 163 2.59 20.70 6.60
C ASN A 163 2.57 20.43 5.09
N ARG A 164 2.95 19.20 4.70
CA ARG A 164 3.06 18.77 3.31
C ARG A 164 2.41 17.39 3.12
N TYR A 165 2.08 17.08 1.89
CA TYR A 165 1.61 15.79 1.42
C TYR A 165 2.29 15.46 0.08
N PRO A 166 2.31 14.21 -0.38
CA PRO A 166 3.08 13.80 -1.56
C PRO A 166 2.79 14.62 -2.82
N ASP A 167 1.53 14.96 -3.08
CA ASP A 167 1.18 15.76 -4.27
C ASP A 167 1.81 17.15 -4.26
N LEU A 168 1.97 17.77 -3.07
CA LEU A 168 2.65 19.06 -2.96
C LEU A 168 4.13 18.94 -3.35
N LEU A 169 4.81 17.89 -2.89
CA LEU A 169 6.19 17.62 -3.27
C LEU A 169 6.34 17.35 -4.77
N PHE A 170 5.37 16.64 -5.35
CA PHE A 170 5.32 16.39 -6.79
C PHE A 170 5.26 17.69 -7.61
N TYR A 171 4.32 18.58 -7.30
CA TYR A 171 4.21 19.86 -8.00
C TYR A 171 5.45 20.75 -7.77
N GLN A 172 6.00 20.73 -6.55
CA GLN A 172 7.24 21.45 -6.25
C GLN A 172 8.40 20.97 -7.12
N LEU A 173 8.53 19.65 -7.38
CA LEU A 173 9.54 19.13 -8.30
C LEU A 173 9.37 19.66 -9.72
N LEU A 174 8.13 19.72 -10.21
CA LEU A 174 7.88 20.26 -11.57
C LEU A 174 8.23 21.75 -11.66
N ASP A 175 7.87 22.53 -10.63
CA ASP A 175 8.15 23.99 -10.59
C ASP A 175 9.65 24.32 -10.47
N MET A 176 10.45 23.41 -9.93
CA MET A 176 11.91 23.61 -9.79
C MET A 176 12.70 23.29 -11.06
N GLN A 177 12.07 22.79 -12.13
CA GLN A 177 12.78 22.47 -13.38
C GLN A 177 13.28 23.73 -14.06
N LEU A 178 14.55 23.74 -14.45
CA LEU A 178 15.15 24.81 -15.22
C LEU A 178 14.73 24.74 -16.69
N ALA A 179 14.89 25.87 -17.40
CA ALA A 179 14.51 25.95 -18.81
C ALA A 179 15.27 24.96 -19.73
N ASP A 180 16.48 24.54 -19.34
CA ASP A 180 17.27 23.53 -20.05
C ASP A 180 16.82 22.07 -19.74
N GLY A 181 15.85 21.89 -18.89
CA GLY A 181 15.30 20.58 -18.51
C GLY A 181 15.95 19.93 -17.29
N SER A 182 16.97 20.55 -16.70
CA SER A 182 17.66 20.03 -15.51
C SER A 182 17.05 20.54 -14.20
N TRP A 183 17.54 20.01 -13.08
CA TRP A 183 17.23 20.53 -11.74
C TRP A 183 18.49 20.99 -11.02
N PRO A 184 18.44 22.12 -10.31
CA PRO A 184 19.59 22.71 -9.65
C PRO A 184 19.79 22.15 -8.23
N LEU A 185 21.01 22.29 -7.72
CA LEU A 185 21.27 22.23 -6.29
C LEU A 185 20.67 23.46 -5.57
N ALA A 186 20.53 23.37 -4.25
CA ALA A 186 20.02 24.45 -3.41
C ALA A 186 20.77 25.76 -3.66
N GLY A 187 20.03 26.84 -3.94
CA GLY A 187 20.59 28.18 -4.19
C GLY A 187 21.36 28.33 -5.50
N GLN A 188 21.45 27.31 -6.35
CA GLN A 188 22.10 27.36 -7.65
C GLN A 188 21.11 27.67 -8.77
N LYS A 189 21.62 28.26 -9.87
CA LYS A 189 20.87 28.56 -11.10
C LYS A 189 21.25 27.64 -12.26
N GLN A 190 22.16 26.71 -12.03
CA GLN A 190 22.64 25.76 -13.03
C GLN A 190 22.18 24.37 -12.66
N GLY A 191 21.91 23.58 -13.69
CA GLY A 191 21.53 22.18 -13.51
C GLY A 191 22.65 21.33 -12.91
N ASP A 192 22.23 20.43 -12.03
CA ASP A 192 23.11 19.46 -11.38
C ASP A 192 22.75 18.03 -11.81
N LEU A 193 23.76 17.20 -12.07
CA LEU A 193 23.59 15.84 -12.57
C LEU A 193 22.88 14.94 -11.55
N VAL A 194 23.29 15.02 -10.28
CA VAL A 194 22.77 14.19 -9.21
C VAL A 194 21.35 14.62 -8.85
N ALA A 195 21.09 15.95 -8.74
CA ALA A 195 19.75 16.46 -8.49
C ALA A 195 18.77 16.06 -9.60
N THR A 196 19.19 16.20 -10.88
CA THR A 196 18.38 15.81 -12.04
C THR A 196 18.09 14.30 -12.03
N ALA A 197 19.07 13.46 -11.72
CA ALA A 197 18.88 12.01 -11.62
C ALA A 197 17.94 11.62 -10.48
N TRP A 198 18.04 12.26 -9.30
CA TRP A 198 17.09 12.02 -8.19
C TRP A 198 15.67 12.40 -8.56
N VAL A 199 15.47 13.55 -9.23
CA VAL A 199 14.12 13.97 -9.65
C VAL A 199 13.55 13.01 -10.71
N LEU A 200 14.33 12.59 -11.69
CA LEU A 200 13.90 11.56 -12.64
C LEU A 200 13.51 10.26 -11.93
N THR A 201 14.29 9.83 -10.94
CA THR A 201 13.93 8.65 -10.12
C THR A 201 12.61 8.84 -9.38
N ALA A 202 12.36 10.03 -8.83
CA ALA A 202 11.13 10.38 -8.13
C ALA A 202 9.91 10.40 -9.07
N LEU A 203 10.05 11.02 -10.24
CA LEU A 203 8.98 11.13 -11.23
C LEU A 203 8.66 9.80 -11.95
N ALA A 204 9.47 8.76 -11.76
CA ALA A 204 9.27 7.48 -12.41
C ALA A 204 7.96 6.77 -12.01
N SER A 205 7.41 7.05 -10.83
CA SER A 205 6.08 6.58 -10.43
C SER A 205 4.94 7.24 -11.20
N GLU A 206 5.22 8.34 -11.89
CA GLU A 206 4.27 9.24 -12.55
C GLU A 206 4.49 9.31 -14.09
N VAL A 207 5.23 8.37 -14.67
CA VAL A 207 5.64 8.37 -16.11
C VAL A 207 4.45 8.44 -17.10
N SER A 208 3.29 7.97 -16.71
CA SER A 208 2.08 8.01 -17.56
C SER A 208 1.30 9.33 -17.49
N SER A 209 1.78 10.33 -16.74
CA SER A 209 1.15 11.63 -16.62
C SER A 209 1.51 12.53 -17.81
N GLU A 210 0.53 13.20 -18.41
CA GLU A 210 0.79 14.26 -19.39
C GLU A 210 1.66 15.39 -18.81
N GLN A 211 1.56 15.62 -17.48
CA GLN A 211 2.32 16.66 -16.80
C GLN A 211 3.80 16.34 -16.67
N THR A 212 4.19 15.06 -16.65
CA THR A 212 5.58 14.63 -16.49
C THR A 212 6.27 14.30 -17.80
N ALA A 213 5.55 13.99 -18.85
CA ALA A 213 6.11 13.54 -20.13
C ALA A 213 7.15 14.52 -20.69
N GLN A 214 6.79 15.80 -20.83
CA GLN A 214 7.68 16.84 -21.33
C GLN A 214 8.86 17.16 -20.39
N PRO A 215 8.63 17.35 -19.06
CA PRO A 215 9.72 17.50 -18.11
C PRO A 215 10.74 16.34 -18.13
N ILE A 216 10.29 15.09 -18.17
CA ILE A 216 11.17 13.91 -18.24
C ILE A 216 11.96 13.92 -19.55
N GLU A 217 11.31 14.15 -20.68
CA GLU A 217 11.97 14.18 -21.97
C GLU A 217 13.10 15.22 -22.03
N LYS A 218 12.84 16.46 -21.59
CA LYS A 218 13.85 17.52 -21.52
C LYS A 218 15.03 17.12 -20.63
N ALA A 219 14.76 16.49 -19.48
CA ALA A 219 15.80 16.06 -18.57
C ALA A 219 16.67 14.94 -19.15
N LEU A 220 16.07 13.98 -19.86
CA LEU A 220 16.80 12.92 -20.55
C LEU A 220 17.69 13.50 -21.67
N GLN A 221 17.18 14.47 -22.44
CA GLN A 221 17.96 15.19 -23.46
C GLN A 221 19.13 15.98 -22.84
N TRP A 222 18.88 16.66 -21.72
CA TRP A 222 19.91 17.38 -20.98
C TRP A 222 20.99 16.42 -20.46
N LEU A 223 20.64 15.29 -19.82
CA LEU A 223 21.60 14.28 -19.41
C LEU A 223 22.42 13.76 -20.62
N LYS A 224 21.76 13.47 -21.74
CA LYS A 224 22.44 13.03 -22.96
C LYS A 224 23.50 14.06 -23.43
N SER A 225 23.18 15.34 -23.33
CA SER A 225 24.13 16.41 -23.70
C SER A 225 25.38 16.49 -22.80
N LYS A 226 25.23 16.06 -21.52
CA LYS A 226 26.31 16.08 -20.51
C LYS A 226 27.17 14.83 -20.48
N GLN A 227 26.69 13.73 -21.09
CA GLN A 227 27.44 12.47 -21.13
C GLN A 227 28.82 12.65 -21.80
N GLN A 228 29.85 12.06 -21.24
CA GLN A 228 31.20 12.03 -21.76
C GLN A 228 31.39 10.90 -22.81
N LEU A 229 32.45 10.93 -23.61
CA LEU A 229 32.70 9.88 -24.61
C LEU A 229 33.04 8.53 -24.01
N ASP A 230 33.54 8.48 -22.77
CA ASP A 230 33.78 7.24 -22.01
C ASP A 230 32.49 6.63 -21.45
N GLY A 231 31.33 7.24 -21.73
CA GLY A 231 30.03 6.82 -21.25
C GLY A 231 29.64 7.39 -19.90
N GLY A 232 30.56 7.97 -19.14
CA GLY A 232 30.33 8.46 -17.78
C GLY A 232 29.84 9.91 -17.68
N PHE A 233 29.75 10.36 -16.42
CA PHE A 233 29.43 11.74 -16.06
C PHE A 233 30.45 12.27 -15.04
N ASP A 234 30.94 13.48 -15.25
CA ASP A 234 31.89 14.23 -14.41
C ASP A 234 33.13 13.44 -13.93
N GLY A 235 33.44 12.32 -14.61
CA GLY A 235 34.53 11.41 -14.25
C GLY A 235 34.31 10.61 -12.94
N LYS A 236 33.07 10.53 -12.46
CA LYS A 236 32.77 9.87 -11.19
C LYS A 236 31.82 8.70 -11.34
N THR A 237 32.20 7.57 -10.72
CA THR A 237 31.36 6.37 -10.63
C THR A 237 30.02 6.65 -9.95
N THR A 238 30.02 7.40 -8.85
CA THR A 238 28.80 7.72 -8.10
C THR A 238 27.77 8.46 -8.93
N THR A 239 28.19 9.47 -9.72
CA THR A 239 27.29 10.24 -10.58
C THR A 239 26.74 9.38 -11.71
N THR A 240 27.60 8.62 -12.39
CA THR A 240 27.17 7.70 -13.46
C THR A 240 26.20 6.64 -12.93
N ALA A 241 26.48 6.06 -11.77
CA ALA A 241 25.61 5.10 -11.12
C ALA A 241 24.21 5.67 -10.79
N GLN A 242 24.15 6.91 -10.28
CA GLN A 242 22.89 7.57 -9.97
C GLN A 242 22.07 7.83 -11.25
N VAL A 243 22.73 8.17 -12.37
CA VAL A 243 22.05 8.33 -13.66
C VAL A 243 21.52 6.98 -14.17
N ILE A 244 22.26 5.86 -13.99
CA ILE A 244 21.76 4.51 -14.33
C ILE A 244 20.51 4.18 -13.53
N VAL A 245 20.46 4.50 -12.22
CA VAL A 245 19.25 4.32 -11.39
C VAL A 245 18.09 5.13 -11.96
N ALA A 246 18.30 6.38 -12.33
CA ALA A 246 17.28 7.24 -12.91
C ALA A 246 16.74 6.71 -14.25
N LEU A 247 17.61 6.34 -15.17
CA LEU A 247 17.25 5.77 -16.48
C LEU A 247 16.47 4.48 -16.32
N SER A 248 16.98 3.56 -15.48
CA SER A 248 16.33 2.29 -15.21
C SER A 248 14.93 2.48 -14.61
N SER A 249 14.75 3.48 -13.74
CA SER A 249 13.46 3.83 -13.17
C SER A 249 12.49 4.39 -14.21
N GLN A 250 12.99 5.10 -15.21
CA GLN A 250 12.22 5.62 -16.34
C GLN A 250 11.96 4.58 -17.45
N GLY A 251 12.46 3.37 -17.30
CA GLY A 251 12.34 2.33 -18.33
C GLY A 251 13.30 2.49 -19.50
N VAL A 252 14.32 3.34 -19.36
CA VAL A 252 15.34 3.61 -20.39
C VAL A 252 16.53 2.67 -20.20
N ASP A 253 16.95 2.01 -21.28
CA ASP A 253 18.11 1.12 -21.25
C ASP A 253 19.42 1.93 -21.17
N ALA A 254 20.17 1.73 -20.09
CA ALA A 254 21.46 2.39 -19.88
C ALA A 254 22.55 1.87 -20.81
N ALA A 255 22.37 0.69 -21.43
CA ALA A 255 23.27 0.17 -22.45
C ALA A 255 23.14 0.91 -23.78
N ASP A 256 21.92 1.39 -24.09
CA ASP A 256 21.64 2.13 -25.33
C ASP A 256 21.80 3.66 -25.15
N PHE A 257 21.97 4.11 -23.91
CA PHE A 257 22.17 5.51 -23.61
C PHE A 257 23.64 5.90 -23.84
N THR A 258 23.98 6.20 -25.10
CA THR A 258 25.33 6.49 -25.55
C THR A 258 25.39 7.81 -26.28
N LYS A 259 26.48 8.57 -26.13
CA LYS A 259 26.80 9.69 -27.01
C LYS A 259 27.34 9.14 -28.34
N GLU A 260 27.11 9.84 -29.43
CA GLU A 260 27.61 9.41 -30.74
C GLU A 260 29.13 9.15 -30.71
N GLY A 261 29.54 7.94 -31.07
CA GLY A 261 30.92 7.47 -31.00
C GLY A 261 31.46 7.19 -29.58
N GLY A 262 30.61 7.24 -28.55
CA GLY A 262 31.02 7.01 -27.17
C GLY A 262 30.60 5.63 -26.64
N ALA A 263 31.09 5.28 -25.44
CA ALA A 263 30.71 4.12 -24.68
C ALA A 263 29.35 4.32 -23.98
N SER A 264 28.75 3.23 -23.51
CA SER A 264 27.53 3.28 -22.69
C SER A 264 27.83 3.59 -21.22
N LEU A 265 26.78 3.93 -20.47
CA LEU A 265 26.90 4.11 -19.01
C LEU A 265 27.33 2.82 -18.31
N LEU A 266 26.87 1.68 -18.81
CA LEU A 266 27.23 0.38 -18.24
C LEU A 266 28.68 0.04 -18.51
N ASP A 267 29.21 0.36 -19.71
CA ASP A 267 30.63 0.17 -20.03
C ASP A 267 31.50 1.00 -19.09
N HIS A 268 31.15 2.28 -18.89
CA HIS A 268 31.86 3.15 -17.93
C HIS A 268 31.78 2.60 -16.51
N LEU A 269 30.58 2.20 -16.03
CA LEU A 269 30.42 1.68 -14.68
C LEU A 269 31.25 0.40 -14.46
N LEU A 270 31.18 -0.54 -15.40
CA LEU A 270 31.90 -1.82 -15.30
C LEU A 270 33.43 -1.66 -15.40
N ALA A 271 33.91 -0.64 -16.11
CA ALA A 271 35.33 -0.30 -16.17
C ALA A 271 35.91 0.17 -14.83
N GLN A 272 35.05 0.66 -13.90
CA GLN A 272 35.49 1.07 -12.55
C GLN A 272 35.54 -0.06 -11.54
N LYS A 273 35.18 -1.28 -11.94
CA LYS A 273 35.22 -2.47 -11.07
C LYS A 273 36.66 -2.83 -10.71
N LEU A 274 36.87 -3.14 -9.45
CA LEU A 274 38.15 -3.59 -8.93
C LEU A 274 38.20 -5.12 -8.79
N PRO A 275 39.40 -5.75 -8.84
CA PRO A 275 39.55 -7.22 -8.69
C PRO A 275 38.95 -7.77 -7.39
N GLY A 276 38.91 -6.96 -6.31
CA GLY A 276 38.31 -7.33 -5.04
C GLY A 276 36.78 -7.25 -4.97
N GLY A 277 36.10 -6.87 -6.07
CA GLY A 277 34.65 -6.78 -6.17
C GLY A 277 34.07 -5.41 -5.81
N GLY A 278 34.85 -4.50 -5.26
CA GLY A 278 34.45 -3.09 -5.03
C GLY A 278 34.59 -2.25 -6.29
N PHE A 279 34.29 -0.96 -6.15
CA PHE A 279 34.41 0.01 -7.23
C PHE A 279 35.32 1.19 -6.83
N ALA A 280 36.07 1.70 -7.79
CA ALA A 280 36.79 2.95 -7.67
C ALA A 280 35.86 4.12 -7.99
N GLN A 281 36.14 5.30 -7.41
CA GLN A 281 35.42 6.54 -7.74
C GLN A 281 35.84 7.10 -9.10
N THR A 282 37.10 6.91 -9.45
CA THR A 282 37.72 7.31 -10.72
C THR A 282 38.60 6.20 -11.23
N ALA A 283 38.97 6.21 -12.52
CA ALA A 283 39.73 5.14 -13.20
C ALA A 283 41.04 4.73 -12.50
N ASP A 284 41.73 5.66 -11.88
CA ASP A 284 43.02 5.43 -11.19
C ASP A 284 42.85 5.26 -9.66
N GLY A 285 41.59 5.18 -9.17
CA GLY A 285 41.25 5.13 -7.75
C GLY A 285 41.33 3.73 -7.16
N GLY A 286 41.50 3.66 -5.81
CA GLY A 286 41.31 2.45 -5.04
C GLY A 286 39.84 2.20 -4.70
N ASN A 287 39.58 1.17 -3.86
CA ASN A 287 38.23 0.85 -3.43
C ASN A 287 37.61 2.03 -2.65
N ASP A 288 36.46 2.49 -3.12
CA ASP A 288 35.70 3.60 -2.59
C ASP A 288 34.31 3.09 -2.14
N SER A 289 34.00 3.27 -0.85
CA SER A 289 32.75 2.77 -0.29
C SER A 289 31.52 3.43 -0.92
N PRO A 290 31.43 4.76 -1.08
CA PRO A 290 30.34 5.41 -1.80
C PRO A 290 30.20 4.94 -3.24
N ALA A 291 31.30 4.79 -3.98
CA ALA A 291 31.27 4.29 -5.36
C ALA A 291 30.75 2.85 -5.42
N THR A 292 31.19 1.98 -4.48
CA THR A 292 30.72 0.59 -4.40
C THR A 292 29.22 0.52 -4.07
N VAL A 293 28.72 1.35 -3.13
CA VAL A 293 27.28 1.43 -2.80
C VAL A 293 26.49 1.85 -4.03
N GLN A 294 26.86 2.95 -4.68
CA GLN A 294 26.10 3.49 -5.80
C GLN A 294 26.16 2.55 -7.02
N ALA A 295 27.31 1.94 -7.32
CA ALA A 295 27.42 0.94 -8.37
C ALA A 295 26.55 -0.31 -8.10
N TYR A 296 26.50 -0.76 -6.85
CA TYR A 296 25.61 -1.85 -6.43
C TYR A 296 24.13 -1.50 -6.64
N LEU A 297 23.70 -0.29 -6.29
CA LEU A 297 22.32 0.18 -6.49
C LEU A 297 22.01 0.34 -7.99
N ALA A 298 22.95 0.84 -8.80
CA ALA A 298 22.81 0.96 -10.24
C ALA A 298 22.62 -0.41 -10.91
N LEU A 299 23.48 -1.38 -10.62
CA LEU A 299 23.36 -2.74 -11.14
C LEU A 299 22.07 -3.42 -10.66
N THR A 300 21.64 -3.17 -9.41
CA THR A 300 20.35 -3.66 -8.89
C THR A 300 19.18 -3.06 -9.68
N SER A 301 19.19 -1.74 -9.90
CA SER A 301 18.13 -1.05 -10.64
C SER A 301 18.06 -1.52 -12.09
N TYR A 302 19.19 -1.68 -12.75
CA TYR A 302 19.26 -2.22 -14.11
C TYR A 302 18.78 -3.68 -14.21
N LYS A 303 19.13 -4.51 -13.22
CA LYS A 303 18.60 -5.87 -13.10
C LYS A 303 17.08 -5.90 -12.95
N LEU A 304 16.51 -5.00 -12.16
CA LEU A 304 15.06 -4.88 -12.01
C LEU A 304 14.40 -4.48 -13.34
N LEU A 305 14.99 -3.53 -14.07
CA LEU A 305 14.53 -3.14 -15.41
C LEU A 305 14.54 -4.33 -16.37
N SER A 306 15.66 -5.06 -16.46
CA SER A 306 15.80 -6.22 -17.38
C SER A 306 14.77 -7.33 -17.09
N LYS A 307 14.32 -7.47 -15.84
CA LYS A 307 13.32 -8.44 -15.40
C LYS A 307 11.88 -7.87 -15.35
N GLN A 308 11.70 -6.59 -15.67
CA GLN A 308 10.44 -5.87 -15.48
C GLN A 308 9.87 -6.03 -14.05
N ALA A 309 10.74 -6.06 -13.05
CA ALA A 309 10.45 -6.37 -11.66
C ALA A 309 10.22 -5.13 -10.76
N GLY A 310 9.84 -3.99 -11.38
CA GLY A 310 9.59 -2.73 -10.68
C GLY A 310 10.84 -1.85 -10.54
N MET A 311 10.78 -0.84 -9.67
CA MET A 311 11.83 0.16 -9.47
C MET A 311 12.60 -0.08 -8.17
N LEU A 312 13.81 0.47 -8.09
CA LEU A 312 14.70 0.33 -6.93
C LEU A 312 14.02 0.81 -5.62
N TYR A 313 13.42 1.99 -5.65
CA TYR A 313 12.83 2.63 -4.48
C TYR A 313 11.31 2.47 -4.39
N SER A 314 10.72 1.43 -4.96
CA SER A 314 9.29 1.12 -4.82
C SER A 314 9.07 -0.10 -3.94
N GLY A 315 7.98 -0.14 -3.15
CA GLY A 315 7.60 -1.31 -2.36
C GLY A 315 8.67 -1.73 -1.35
N LEU A 316 9.32 -0.78 -0.68
CA LEU A 316 10.33 -1.03 0.36
C LEU A 316 9.71 -1.26 1.73
N HIS A 317 8.44 -0.92 1.89
CA HIS A 317 7.73 -1.27 3.12
C HIS A 317 7.65 -2.79 3.22
N HIS A 318 8.10 -3.31 4.32
CA HIS A 318 7.95 -4.74 4.58
C HIS A 318 6.48 -5.08 4.62
N ALA A 319 6.16 -6.13 3.92
CA ALA A 319 4.93 -6.87 3.92
C ALA A 319 4.54 -7.41 5.33
N GLY A 320 4.77 -6.64 6.37
CA GLY A 320 4.29 -6.99 7.70
C GLY A 320 2.77 -7.15 7.72
N LEU A 321 2.10 -6.50 6.81
CA LEU A 321 0.66 -6.58 6.59
C LEU A 321 0.36 -6.27 5.12
N ASP A 322 0.93 -7.01 4.14
CA ASP A 322 0.52 -6.92 2.73
C ASP A 322 -0.94 -7.37 2.60
N ARG A 323 -1.83 -6.51 3.06
CA ARG A 323 -3.27 -6.67 3.04
C ARG A 323 -3.90 -5.67 2.09
N ALA A 324 -3.58 -5.80 0.83
CA ALA A 324 -4.50 -5.29 -0.16
C ALA A 324 -5.66 -6.28 -0.29
N THR A 325 -6.87 -5.76 -0.36
CA THR A 325 -8.06 -6.58 -0.57
C THR A 325 -8.62 -6.35 -1.95
N ILE A 326 -9.29 -7.35 -2.49
CA ILE A 326 -10.03 -7.23 -3.75
C ILE A 326 -11.47 -7.67 -3.55
N GLN A 327 -12.39 -6.94 -4.17
CA GLN A 327 -13.78 -7.30 -4.30
C GLN A 327 -14.16 -7.22 -5.77
N VAL A 328 -14.80 -8.27 -6.29
CA VAL A 328 -15.27 -8.34 -7.68
C VAL A 328 -16.80 -8.38 -7.68
N GLU A 329 -17.42 -7.30 -8.13
CA GLU A 329 -18.87 -7.09 -8.09
C GLU A 329 -19.48 -7.14 -9.48
N GLY A 330 -20.23 -8.20 -9.76
CA GLY A 330 -21.04 -8.33 -10.97
C GLY A 330 -22.38 -7.60 -10.86
N PRO A 331 -23.15 -7.57 -11.97
CA PRO A 331 -24.46 -6.92 -11.98
C PRO A 331 -25.50 -7.56 -11.07
N GLY A 332 -25.30 -8.81 -10.68
CA GLY A 332 -26.21 -9.57 -9.80
C GLY A 332 -25.66 -9.80 -8.38
N GLY A 333 -24.45 -9.39 -8.09
CA GLY A 333 -23.82 -9.59 -6.78
C GLY A 333 -22.32 -9.82 -6.84
N THR A 334 -21.75 -10.12 -5.67
CA THR A 334 -20.33 -10.43 -5.50
C THR A 334 -19.97 -11.73 -6.22
N LEU A 335 -19.00 -11.68 -7.13
CA LEU A 335 -18.43 -12.85 -7.79
C LEU A 335 -17.29 -13.45 -6.98
N ALA A 336 -16.42 -12.60 -6.42
CA ALA A 336 -15.30 -13.02 -5.58
C ALA A 336 -14.85 -11.90 -4.65
N GLY A 337 -14.13 -12.28 -3.60
CA GLY A 337 -13.44 -11.37 -2.70
C GLY A 337 -12.27 -12.08 -2.03
N GLY A 338 -11.31 -11.32 -1.56
CA GLY A 338 -10.13 -11.88 -0.89
C GLY A 338 -8.97 -10.91 -0.80
N HIS A 339 -7.80 -11.46 -0.58
CA HIS A 339 -6.55 -10.71 -0.48
C HIS A 339 -5.74 -10.81 -1.77
N ILE A 340 -5.02 -9.74 -2.10
CA ILE A 340 -4.12 -9.66 -3.25
C ILE A 340 -2.77 -9.12 -2.82
N VAL A 341 -1.77 -9.40 -3.63
CA VAL A 341 -0.44 -8.79 -3.51
C VAL A 341 -0.44 -7.45 -4.25
N GLY A 342 0.25 -6.46 -3.72
CA GLY A 342 0.37 -5.14 -4.32
C GLY A 342 0.99 -5.16 -5.72
N GLY A 343 0.89 -4.04 -6.41
CA GLY A 343 1.39 -3.85 -7.78
C GLY A 343 0.35 -3.20 -8.70
N ASP A 344 0.48 -3.41 -10.01
CA ASP A 344 -0.49 -2.90 -10.99
C ASP A 344 -1.89 -3.48 -10.73
N ALA A 345 -2.90 -2.62 -10.59
CA ALA A 345 -4.25 -3.00 -10.18
C ALA A 345 -4.91 -4.00 -11.12
N VAL A 346 -4.74 -3.82 -12.45
CA VAL A 346 -5.33 -4.73 -13.45
C VAL A 346 -4.65 -6.08 -13.41
N LYS A 347 -3.30 -6.11 -13.29
CA LYS A 347 -2.53 -7.35 -13.21
C LYS A 347 -2.85 -8.10 -11.92
N ALA A 348 -2.95 -7.41 -10.78
CA ALA A 348 -3.31 -8.01 -9.50
C ALA A 348 -4.72 -8.59 -9.53
N ALA A 349 -5.71 -7.86 -10.11
CA ALA A 349 -7.06 -8.37 -10.32
C ALA A 349 -7.08 -9.59 -11.23
N ALA A 350 -6.36 -9.56 -12.35
CA ALA A 350 -6.28 -10.68 -13.29
C ALA A 350 -5.67 -11.93 -12.64
N ALA A 351 -4.57 -11.78 -11.89
CA ALA A 351 -3.94 -12.87 -11.14
C ALA A 351 -4.88 -13.46 -10.08
N PHE A 352 -5.63 -12.60 -9.37
CA PHE A 352 -6.63 -13.03 -8.40
C PHE A 352 -7.77 -13.83 -9.07
N LEU A 353 -8.34 -13.31 -10.17
CA LEU A 353 -9.40 -14.01 -10.93
C LEU A 353 -8.91 -15.38 -11.41
N GLN A 354 -7.69 -15.45 -11.95
CA GLN A 354 -7.07 -16.70 -12.37
C GLN A 354 -6.90 -17.68 -11.20
N ALA A 355 -6.42 -17.21 -10.05
CA ALA A 355 -6.25 -18.03 -8.84
C ALA A 355 -7.59 -18.56 -8.29
N LYS A 356 -8.69 -17.82 -8.48
CA LYS A 356 -10.05 -18.23 -8.13
C LYS A 356 -10.73 -19.09 -9.22
N GLY A 357 -10.08 -19.35 -10.35
CA GLY A 357 -10.65 -20.10 -11.47
C GLY A 357 -11.72 -19.33 -12.22
N LEU A 358 -11.79 -18.02 -12.09
CA LEU A 358 -12.79 -17.16 -12.75
C LEU A 358 -12.28 -16.73 -14.14
N ALA A 359 -13.13 -16.93 -15.16
CA ALA A 359 -12.80 -16.56 -16.54
C ALA A 359 -12.85 -15.05 -16.73
N TYR A 360 -11.86 -14.48 -17.42
CA TYR A 360 -11.87 -13.05 -17.77
C TYR A 360 -11.28 -12.78 -19.15
N LYS A 361 -11.55 -11.60 -19.68
CA LYS A 361 -10.94 -11.07 -20.91
C LYS A 361 -10.51 -9.63 -20.68
N LEU A 362 -9.33 -9.29 -21.19
CA LEU A 362 -8.82 -7.92 -21.24
C LEU A 362 -8.95 -7.41 -22.69
N ASN A 363 -8.95 -6.07 -22.85
CA ASN A 363 -8.83 -5.45 -24.17
C ASN A 363 -7.43 -5.71 -24.77
N ALA A 364 -7.28 -5.39 -26.06
CA ALA A 364 -6.00 -5.57 -26.75
C ALA A 364 -4.96 -4.46 -26.47
N ASP A 365 -5.37 -3.37 -25.81
CA ASP A 365 -4.47 -2.25 -25.50
C ASP A 365 -3.61 -2.57 -24.29
N ALA A 366 -2.34 -2.93 -24.55
CA ALA A 366 -1.37 -3.22 -23.50
C ALA A 366 -0.96 -1.98 -22.68
N ALA A 367 -1.16 -0.77 -23.20
CA ALA A 367 -0.85 0.49 -22.52
C ALA A 367 -1.97 0.88 -21.54
N LYS A 368 -3.22 0.54 -21.88
CA LYS A 368 -4.40 0.78 -21.05
C LYS A 368 -5.22 -0.51 -20.90
N PRO A 369 -4.72 -1.52 -20.19
CA PRO A 369 -5.44 -2.78 -20.02
C PRO A 369 -6.72 -2.55 -19.21
N ALA A 370 -7.84 -3.08 -19.71
CA ALA A 370 -9.15 -3.01 -19.06
C ALA A 370 -9.89 -4.33 -19.24
N PHE A 371 -10.72 -4.70 -18.27
CA PHE A 371 -11.57 -5.88 -18.37
C PHE A 371 -12.70 -5.63 -19.39
N THR A 372 -12.87 -6.56 -20.32
CA THR A 372 -13.97 -6.55 -21.29
C THR A 372 -15.02 -7.61 -20.97
N ALA A 373 -14.66 -8.64 -20.21
CA ALA A 373 -15.58 -9.64 -19.68
C ALA A 373 -15.01 -10.28 -18.40
N ILE A 374 -15.89 -10.63 -17.44
CA ILE A 374 -15.60 -11.51 -16.31
C ILE A 374 -16.77 -12.47 -16.16
N GLU A 375 -16.51 -13.79 -16.02
CA GLU A 375 -17.53 -14.85 -15.90
C GLU A 375 -18.63 -14.76 -16.96
N GLY A 376 -18.23 -14.50 -18.22
CA GLY A 376 -19.18 -14.36 -19.32
C GLY A 376 -20.02 -13.08 -19.33
N ILE A 377 -19.86 -12.22 -18.32
CA ILE A 377 -20.51 -10.90 -18.25
C ILE A 377 -19.66 -9.93 -19.06
N GLN A 378 -20.12 -9.61 -20.28
CA GLN A 378 -19.42 -8.72 -21.21
C GLN A 378 -19.81 -7.26 -21.01
N ASN A 379 -18.90 -6.34 -21.37
CA ASN A 379 -19.22 -4.93 -21.52
C ASN A 379 -20.36 -4.77 -22.55
N GLY A 380 -21.23 -3.79 -22.35
CA GLY A 380 -22.39 -3.56 -23.20
C GLY A 380 -23.57 -4.51 -22.97
N ARG A 381 -23.56 -5.33 -21.92
CA ARG A 381 -24.60 -6.34 -21.63
C ARG A 381 -26.04 -5.80 -21.66
N TYR A 382 -26.25 -4.56 -21.27
CA TYR A 382 -27.56 -3.92 -21.17
C TYR A 382 -27.82 -2.96 -22.33
N ASN A 383 -28.13 -3.49 -23.50
CA ASN A 383 -28.38 -2.74 -24.75
C ASN A 383 -27.21 -1.79 -25.10
N GLY A 384 -26.00 -2.30 -25.05
CA GLY A 384 -24.76 -1.55 -25.29
C GLY A 384 -24.24 -0.77 -24.09
N ARG A 385 -24.92 -0.84 -22.95
CA ARG A 385 -24.52 -0.15 -21.71
C ARG A 385 -23.90 -1.09 -20.68
N GLY A 386 -23.15 -0.50 -19.80
CA GLY A 386 -22.47 -1.16 -18.71
C GLY A 386 -21.10 -1.71 -19.10
N GLU A 387 -20.14 -1.50 -18.23
CA GLU A 387 -18.77 -1.94 -18.40
C GLU A 387 -18.14 -2.35 -17.09
N TRP A 388 -17.09 -3.15 -17.18
CA TRP A 388 -16.24 -3.47 -16.07
C TRP A 388 -15.30 -2.30 -15.75
N LYS A 389 -15.35 -1.84 -14.52
CA LYS A 389 -14.55 -0.74 -13.99
C LYS A 389 -13.66 -1.21 -12.87
N ILE A 390 -12.62 -0.44 -12.61
CA ILE A 390 -11.69 -0.64 -11.48
C ILE A 390 -11.65 0.64 -10.65
N ALA A 391 -11.58 0.48 -9.35
CA ALA A 391 -11.31 1.57 -8.43
C ALA A 391 -10.38 1.10 -7.31
N VAL A 392 -9.47 1.97 -6.88
CA VAL A 392 -8.57 1.72 -5.75
C VAL A 392 -8.86 2.73 -4.67
N PHE A 393 -9.05 2.25 -3.45
CA PHE A 393 -9.16 3.06 -2.25
C PHE A 393 -7.88 2.92 -1.45
N SER A 394 -7.17 4.02 -1.24
CA SER A 394 -5.85 4.06 -0.61
C SER A 394 -5.82 5.05 0.56
N GLY A 395 -5.25 4.60 1.68
CA GLY A 395 -4.84 5.47 2.80
C GLY A 395 -5.91 6.39 3.40
N GLY A 396 -7.18 5.97 3.51
CA GLY A 396 -8.25 6.81 4.05
C GLY A 396 -8.69 7.95 3.12
N SER A 397 -8.13 7.99 1.91
CA SER A 397 -8.41 8.99 0.88
C SER A 397 -9.60 8.57 0.01
N ALA A 398 -10.04 9.46 -0.87
CA ALA A 398 -11.10 9.16 -1.83
C ALA A 398 -10.68 8.03 -2.79
N TRP A 399 -11.68 7.34 -3.37
CA TRP A 399 -11.47 6.33 -4.38
C TRP A 399 -10.79 6.93 -5.62
N MET A 400 -9.72 6.27 -6.08
CA MET A 400 -9.05 6.58 -7.34
C MET A 400 -9.63 5.70 -8.45
N TYR A 401 -9.94 6.31 -9.60
CA TYR A 401 -10.52 5.66 -10.77
C TYR A 401 -9.61 5.86 -11.98
N PRO A 402 -9.39 4.84 -12.83
CA PRO A 402 -8.48 4.93 -13.97
C PRO A 402 -8.83 6.02 -14.97
N GLU A 403 -10.13 6.27 -15.18
CA GLU A 403 -10.61 7.30 -16.11
C GLU A 403 -10.28 8.73 -15.67
N ASN A 404 -10.01 8.93 -14.38
CA ASN A 404 -9.60 10.22 -13.82
C ASN A 404 -8.09 10.28 -13.50
N SER A 405 -7.38 9.19 -13.76
CA SER A 405 -5.94 9.10 -13.58
C SER A 405 -5.33 8.55 -14.86
N PRO A 406 -4.48 9.30 -15.54
CA PRO A 406 -3.68 8.78 -16.67
C PRO A 406 -2.67 7.72 -16.20
N TYR A 407 -2.65 7.41 -14.89
CA TYR A 407 -1.70 6.52 -14.24
C TYR A 407 -2.20 5.10 -14.22
N ARG A 408 -1.29 4.14 -14.35
CA ARG A 408 -1.54 2.78 -13.90
C ARG A 408 -1.79 2.84 -12.41
N LEU A 409 -3.01 2.48 -11.99
CA LEU A 409 -3.32 2.36 -10.57
C LEU A 409 -2.43 1.27 -9.99
N THR A 410 -1.64 1.62 -9.00
CA THR A 410 -0.86 0.68 -8.21
C THR A 410 -1.57 0.43 -6.89
N ILE A 411 -1.50 -0.81 -6.44
CA ILE A 411 -2.06 -1.24 -5.16
C ILE A 411 -0.90 -1.38 -4.19
N GLY A 412 -1.03 -0.73 -3.06
CA GLY A 412 -0.13 -0.86 -1.92
C GLY A 412 -0.77 -1.64 -0.77
N ASN A 413 -0.03 -1.74 0.32
CA ASN A 413 -0.52 -2.32 1.55
C ASN A 413 -1.66 -1.46 2.14
N GLY A 414 -2.74 -2.11 2.58
CA GLY A 414 -3.92 -1.45 3.10
C GLY A 414 -4.91 -0.98 2.05
N ASP A 415 -4.59 -1.08 0.76
CA ASP A 415 -5.48 -0.66 -0.30
C ASP A 415 -6.62 -1.66 -0.51
N GLN A 416 -7.76 -1.12 -0.96
CA GLN A 416 -8.89 -1.91 -1.42
C GLN A 416 -9.05 -1.75 -2.92
N LEU A 417 -9.01 -2.86 -3.65
CA LEU A 417 -9.31 -2.91 -5.08
C LEU A 417 -10.75 -3.34 -5.27
N LEU A 418 -11.52 -2.53 -5.97
CA LEU A 418 -12.87 -2.87 -6.41
C LEU A 418 -12.86 -3.06 -7.92
N VAL A 419 -13.19 -4.25 -8.38
CA VAL A 419 -13.52 -4.54 -9.79
C VAL A 419 -15.03 -4.69 -9.86
N TYR A 420 -15.71 -3.83 -10.61
CA TYR A 420 -17.17 -3.77 -10.58
C TYR A 420 -17.79 -3.48 -11.94
N TYR A 421 -19.01 -3.98 -12.11
CA TYR A 421 -19.80 -3.73 -13.31
C TYR A 421 -20.75 -2.55 -13.07
N ALA A 422 -20.61 -1.47 -13.83
CA ALA A 422 -21.43 -0.26 -13.70
C ALA A 422 -21.94 0.26 -15.03
N ASP A 423 -22.94 1.13 -14.98
CA ASP A 423 -23.47 1.81 -16.18
C ASP A 423 -22.51 2.94 -16.58
N ASP A 424 -22.03 2.90 -17.80
CA ASP A 424 -21.14 3.91 -18.38
C ASP A 424 -21.79 5.29 -18.54
N THR A 425 -23.13 5.34 -18.55
CA THR A 425 -23.89 6.58 -18.62
C THR A 425 -24.20 7.21 -17.26
N GLU A 426 -24.04 6.45 -16.16
CA GLU A 426 -24.21 6.96 -14.80
C GLU A 426 -22.87 7.45 -14.23
N LEU A 427 -22.64 8.76 -14.32
CA LEU A 427 -21.45 9.40 -13.79
C LEU A 427 -21.35 9.37 -12.25
N LEU A 428 -22.35 8.84 -11.54
CA LEU A 428 -22.48 8.88 -10.08
C LEU A 428 -22.45 7.46 -9.51
N ASP A 429 -21.35 6.75 -9.67
CA ASP A 429 -21.18 5.37 -9.20
C ASP A 429 -20.41 5.26 -7.86
N ARG A 430 -19.83 6.37 -7.37
CA ARG A 430 -19.12 6.43 -6.10
C ARG A 430 -20.09 6.57 -4.93
N MET A 431 -19.84 5.82 -3.89
CA MET A 431 -20.67 5.79 -2.69
C MET A 431 -19.89 6.31 -1.49
N GLU A 432 -20.48 7.26 -0.76
CA GLU A 432 -20.04 7.66 0.57
C GLU A 432 -21.12 7.30 1.58
N VAL A 433 -20.70 6.86 2.76
CA VAL A 433 -21.59 6.53 3.88
C VAL A 433 -21.19 7.34 5.09
N LYS A 434 -22.14 8.13 5.62
CA LYS A 434 -21.98 8.87 6.86
C LYS A 434 -22.90 8.30 7.93
N TRP A 435 -22.30 7.96 9.05
CA TRP A 435 -23.01 7.45 10.22
C TRP A 435 -23.39 8.60 11.13
N LYS A 436 -24.64 8.63 11.59
CA LYS A 436 -25.12 9.68 12.49
C LYS A 436 -25.85 9.09 13.67
N ASP A 437 -25.62 9.67 14.83
CA ASP A 437 -26.35 9.36 16.05
C ASP A 437 -27.83 9.89 15.99
N LYS A 438 -28.58 9.64 17.05
CA LYS A 438 -29.98 10.12 17.17
C LYS A 438 -30.13 11.63 17.08
N ASN A 439 -29.07 12.41 17.35
CA ASN A 439 -29.05 13.86 17.32
C ASN A 439 -28.54 14.41 15.96
N GLY A 440 -28.15 13.52 15.03
CA GLY A 440 -27.62 13.89 13.72
C GLY A 440 -26.11 14.18 13.72
N GLN A 441 -25.39 13.91 14.82
CA GLN A 441 -23.94 14.06 14.90
C GLN A 441 -23.23 12.89 14.20
N GLU A 442 -22.17 13.17 13.44
CA GLU A 442 -21.36 12.12 12.77
C GLU A 442 -20.63 11.25 13.80
N MET A 443 -20.64 9.92 13.56
CA MET A 443 -20.13 8.91 14.50
C MET A 443 -18.90 8.16 13.97
N GLY A 444 -18.44 8.44 12.75
CA GLY A 444 -17.26 7.79 12.16
C GLY A 444 -17.31 6.25 12.13
N GLY A 445 -18.49 5.64 11.96
CA GLY A 445 -18.64 4.17 11.96
C GLY A 445 -18.83 3.55 13.36
N TYR A 446 -18.88 4.35 14.42
CA TYR A 446 -19.08 3.88 15.80
C TYR A 446 -20.45 4.27 16.32
N ALA A 447 -21.18 3.31 16.93
CA ALA A 447 -22.46 3.53 17.57
C ALA A 447 -22.40 3.10 19.04
N SER A 448 -23.19 3.74 19.89
CA SER A 448 -23.34 3.31 21.28
C SER A 448 -24.35 2.15 21.38
N ALA A 449 -24.07 1.19 22.27
CA ALA A 449 -24.98 0.06 22.50
C ALA A 449 -26.39 0.50 22.81
N ASN A 450 -27.36 -0.16 22.20
CA ASN A 450 -28.80 0.07 22.39
C ASN A 450 -29.31 1.48 22.03
N MET A 451 -28.50 2.31 21.40
CA MET A 451 -28.89 3.66 20.95
C MET A 451 -29.25 3.64 19.46
N PRO A 452 -30.36 4.29 19.05
CA PRO A 452 -30.70 4.43 17.64
C PRO A 452 -29.65 5.24 16.86
N PHE A 453 -29.45 4.87 15.59
CA PHE A 453 -28.53 5.56 14.67
C PHE A 453 -29.09 5.56 13.26
N SER A 454 -28.46 6.32 12.37
CA SER A 454 -28.83 6.36 10.96
C SER A 454 -27.60 6.36 10.06
N LEU A 455 -27.76 5.81 8.85
CA LEU A 455 -26.84 5.95 7.76
C LEU A 455 -27.38 7.00 6.79
N HIS A 456 -26.51 7.88 6.32
CA HIS A 456 -26.76 8.77 5.21
C HIS A 456 -25.84 8.36 4.06
N ILE A 457 -26.44 7.90 2.98
CA ILE A 457 -25.74 7.38 1.82
C ILE A 457 -25.83 8.42 0.72
N THR A 458 -24.69 8.85 0.23
CA THR A 458 -24.59 9.75 -0.91
C THR A 458 -23.84 9.09 -2.05
N LYS A 459 -24.06 9.57 -3.25
CA LYS A 459 -23.34 9.18 -4.45
C LYS A 459 -22.68 10.39 -5.09
N SER A 460 -21.53 10.19 -5.68
CA SER A 460 -20.75 11.24 -6.33
C SER A 460 -20.00 10.71 -7.55
N ASN A 461 -19.44 11.61 -8.36
CA ASN A 461 -18.56 11.27 -9.48
C ASN A 461 -17.21 11.99 -9.42
N GLY A 462 -16.88 12.57 -8.26
CA GLY A 462 -15.69 13.37 -8.07
C GLY A 462 -15.80 14.84 -8.52
N GLN A 463 -16.73 15.17 -9.41
CA GLN A 463 -17.06 16.56 -9.81
C GLN A 463 -18.36 17.05 -9.18
N LEU A 464 -19.35 16.14 -9.09
CA LEU A 464 -20.63 16.37 -8.44
C LEU A 464 -20.66 15.54 -7.16
N GLY A 465 -20.54 16.18 -6.01
CA GLY A 465 -20.52 15.51 -4.72
C GLY A 465 -21.89 15.47 -4.04
N GLY A 466 -22.10 14.43 -3.25
CA GLY A 466 -23.10 14.42 -2.20
C GLY A 466 -24.57 14.32 -2.61
N LEU A 467 -24.91 13.79 -3.78
CA LEU A 467 -26.30 13.53 -4.11
C LEU A 467 -26.85 12.34 -3.31
N PRO A 468 -28.06 12.45 -2.72
CA PRO A 468 -28.67 11.35 -1.98
C PRO A 468 -28.75 10.05 -2.81
N ALA A 469 -28.34 8.93 -2.23
CA ALA A 469 -28.50 7.61 -2.87
C ALA A 469 -29.91 7.05 -2.64
N PHE A 470 -30.94 7.80 -3.05
CA PHE A 470 -32.34 7.38 -2.94
C PHE A 470 -32.54 5.96 -3.47
N GLY A 471 -33.26 5.14 -2.72
CA GLY A 471 -33.55 3.75 -3.10
C GLY A 471 -32.37 2.78 -2.95
N ALA A 472 -31.24 3.18 -2.33
CA ALA A 472 -30.19 2.25 -1.94
C ALA A 472 -30.72 1.28 -0.90
N THR A 473 -30.36 -0.01 -1.03
CA THR A 473 -30.73 -1.05 -0.07
C THR A 473 -29.59 -1.23 0.93
N VAL A 474 -29.88 -1.08 2.20
CA VAL A 474 -28.93 -1.32 3.30
C VAL A 474 -29.32 -2.60 4.01
N THR A 475 -28.41 -3.55 4.07
CA THR A 475 -28.58 -4.82 4.77
C THR A 475 -27.70 -4.87 6.01
N LEU A 476 -28.31 -5.08 7.17
CA LEU A 476 -27.66 -5.21 8.47
C LEU A 476 -28.27 -6.38 9.23
N GLN A 477 -27.46 -7.32 9.69
CA GLN A 477 -27.91 -8.55 10.37
C GLN A 477 -29.04 -9.29 9.60
N GLY A 478 -28.93 -9.39 8.28
CA GLY A 478 -29.91 -10.05 7.42
C GLY A 478 -31.21 -9.26 7.18
N LYS A 479 -31.39 -8.10 7.79
CA LYS A 479 -32.52 -7.20 7.55
C LYS A 479 -32.15 -6.15 6.52
N SER A 480 -32.97 -6.02 5.48
CA SER A 480 -32.77 -5.01 4.45
C SER A 480 -33.77 -3.87 4.60
N VAL A 481 -33.25 -2.63 4.52
CA VAL A 481 -34.03 -1.39 4.56
C VAL A 481 -33.64 -0.53 3.37
N VAL A 482 -34.60 0.15 2.79
CA VAL A 482 -34.39 1.00 1.60
C VAL A 482 -34.21 2.46 2.05
N ALA A 483 -33.20 3.14 1.50
CA ALA A 483 -32.94 4.54 1.79
C ALA A 483 -34.03 5.46 1.22
N ASP A 484 -34.44 6.43 2.00
CA ASP A 484 -35.43 7.45 1.64
C ASP A 484 -34.90 8.45 0.59
N SER A 485 -35.71 9.45 0.26
CA SER A 485 -35.36 10.48 -0.73
C SER A 485 -34.13 11.32 -0.35
N THR A 486 -33.71 11.31 0.92
CA THR A 486 -32.52 11.97 1.41
C THR A 486 -31.29 11.05 1.50
N GLY A 487 -31.43 9.78 1.07
CA GLY A 487 -30.40 8.76 1.21
C GLY A 487 -30.26 8.22 2.63
N LYS A 488 -31.25 8.48 3.51
CA LYS A 488 -31.19 8.09 4.92
C LYS A 488 -31.83 6.74 5.15
N VAL A 489 -31.19 5.94 6.02
CA VAL A 489 -31.74 4.71 6.63
C VAL A 489 -31.56 4.79 8.12
N SER A 490 -32.60 4.46 8.89
CA SER A 490 -32.58 4.49 10.35
C SER A 490 -32.65 3.08 10.95
N PHE A 491 -31.89 2.87 12.02
CA PHE A 491 -31.81 1.61 12.74
C PHE A 491 -32.14 1.81 14.22
N ALA A 492 -32.77 0.80 14.80
CA ALA A 492 -32.87 0.71 16.26
C ALA A 492 -31.49 0.43 16.88
N GLY A 493 -31.37 0.62 18.18
CA GLY A 493 -30.15 0.31 18.91
C GLY A 493 -29.77 -1.16 18.79
N MET A 494 -28.47 -1.46 18.78
CA MET A 494 -27.89 -2.77 18.64
C MET A 494 -27.10 -3.15 19.89
N LYS A 495 -26.87 -4.47 20.07
CA LYS A 495 -25.94 -4.98 21.09
C LYS A 495 -24.51 -4.64 20.72
N PRO A 496 -23.56 -4.59 21.69
CA PRO A 496 -22.15 -4.43 21.39
C PRO A 496 -21.64 -5.47 20.40
N GLY A 497 -20.71 -5.05 19.51
CA GLY A 497 -20.11 -5.93 18.51
C GLY A 497 -19.63 -5.16 17.27
N VAL A 498 -19.10 -5.90 16.31
CA VAL A 498 -18.74 -5.37 14.99
C VAL A 498 -19.61 -6.09 13.96
N TYR A 499 -20.30 -5.33 13.12
CA TYR A 499 -21.32 -5.84 12.22
C TYR A 499 -21.05 -5.42 10.76
N PRO A 500 -21.19 -6.35 9.80
CA PRO A 500 -21.16 -5.98 8.39
C PRO A 500 -22.43 -5.23 8.00
N VAL A 501 -22.27 -4.07 7.39
CA VAL A 501 -23.35 -3.30 6.79
C VAL A 501 -23.12 -3.28 5.30
N GLN A 502 -24.04 -3.89 4.54
CA GLN A 502 -23.96 -3.96 3.10
C GLN A 502 -24.88 -2.92 2.49
N VAL A 503 -24.36 -2.16 1.55
CA VAL A 503 -25.12 -1.16 0.78
C VAL A 503 -25.07 -1.53 -0.69
N THR A 504 -26.22 -1.59 -1.34
CA THR A 504 -26.38 -1.95 -2.77
C THR A 504 -27.44 -1.08 -3.42
N LYS A 505 -27.39 -0.97 -4.75
CA LYS A 505 -28.53 -0.49 -5.54
C LYS A 505 -28.56 -1.23 -6.87
N TYR A 506 -28.91 -2.51 -6.82
CA TYR A 506 -29.14 -3.31 -8.01
C TYR A 506 -30.41 -2.87 -8.72
N ARG A 507 -30.41 -3.00 -10.04
CA ARG A 507 -31.55 -2.71 -10.91
C ARG A 507 -31.91 -3.97 -11.68
N LYS A 508 -33.22 -4.13 -11.96
CA LYS A 508 -33.68 -5.20 -12.84
C LYS A 508 -33.33 -4.83 -14.29
N ASP A 509 -32.72 -5.76 -14.99
CA ASP A 509 -32.38 -5.62 -16.43
C ASP A 509 -31.51 -4.40 -16.77
N ALA A 510 -30.72 -3.92 -15.83
CA ALA A 510 -29.75 -2.84 -16.02
C ALA A 510 -28.51 -3.04 -15.11
N ALA A 511 -27.41 -2.36 -15.44
CA ALA A 511 -26.25 -2.34 -14.55
C ALA A 511 -26.60 -1.73 -13.18
N PRO A 512 -25.93 -2.12 -12.09
CA PRO A 512 -26.19 -1.56 -10.77
C PRO A 512 -26.01 -0.04 -10.77
N ALA A 513 -26.91 0.67 -10.10
CA ALA A 513 -26.72 2.09 -9.84
C ALA A 513 -25.67 2.35 -8.76
N LEU A 514 -25.48 1.39 -7.85
CA LEU A 514 -24.41 1.34 -6.87
C LEU A 514 -23.98 -0.13 -6.72
N SER A 515 -22.70 -0.40 -6.92
CA SER A 515 -22.11 -1.71 -6.62
C SER A 515 -22.13 -1.99 -5.13
N LYS A 516 -22.20 -3.25 -4.77
CA LYS A 516 -22.21 -3.67 -3.36
C LYS A 516 -20.95 -3.20 -2.65
N ARG A 517 -21.16 -2.59 -1.50
CA ARG A 517 -20.09 -2.22 -0.55
C ARG A 517 -20.43 -2.77 0.83
N THR A 518 -19.41 -3.22 1.53
CA THR A 518 -19.52 -3.68 2.90
C THR A 518 -18.68 -2.78 3.81
N PHE A 519 -19.32 -2.24 4.83
CA PHE A 519 -18.69 -1.40 5.85
C PHE A 519 -18.77 -2.10 7.19
N ALA A 520 -17.82 -1.86 8.10
CA ALA A 520 -17.90 -2.30 9.47
C ALA A 520 -18.66 -1.26 10.32
N LEU A 521 -19.67 -1.70 11.04
CA LEU A 521 -20.32 -0.91 12.09
C LEU A 521 -19.82 -1.40 13.44
N HIS A 522 -19.13 -0.54 14.16
CA HIS A 522 -18.69 -0.79 15.52
C HIS A 522 -19.77 -0.34 16.52
N VAL A 523 -20.26 -1.23 17.34
CA VAL A 523 -21.18 -0.92 18.42
C VAL A 523 -20.43 -1.10 19.74
N SER A 524 -20.12 0.01 20.39
CA SER A 524 -19.32 0.01 21.62
C SER A 524 -20.02 -0.69 22.76
N SER A 525 -19.26 -1.39 23.57
CA SER A 525 -19.70 -1.92 24.87
C SER A 525 -19.79 -0.75 25.90
N PRO A 526 -20.50 -0.96 27.02
CA PRO A 526 -20.42 -0.04 28.16
C PRO A 526 -18.97 0.17 28.62
N GLU A 527 -18.70 1.29 29.26
CA GLU A 527 -17.37 1.61 29.82
C GLU A 527 -16.93 0.54 30.84
N LEU A 528 -15.61 0.35 30.95
CA LEU A 528 -15.02 -0.65 31.85
C LEU A 528 -15.55 -0.54 33.29
N ALA A 529 -15.75 0.66 33.79
CA ALA A 529 -16.23 0.92 35.15
C ALA A 529 -17.64 0.37 35.42
N SER A 530 -18.44 0.14 34.39
CA SER A 530 -19.81 -0.42 34.53
C SER A 530 -19.86 -1.94 34.74
N PHE A 531 -18.74 -2.64 34.61
CA PHE A 531 -18.69 -4.08 34.83
C PHE A 531 -18.47 -4.39 36.33
N THR A 532 -19.20 -5.35 36.81
CA THR A 532 -19.17 -5.74 38.26
C THR A 532 -17.83 -6.33 38.71
N ASP A 533 -17.05 -6.81 37.77
CA ASP A 533 -15.71 -7.39 37.97
C ASP A 533 -14.58 -6.60 37.33
N ALA A 534 -14.79 -5.31 37.06
CA ALA A 534 -13.77 -4.39 36.51
C ALA A 534 -12.49 -4.31 37.36
N ASN A 535 -12.62 -4.54 38.69
CA ASN A 535 -11.50 -4.57 39.62
C ASN A 535 -10.58 -5.78 39.44
N LYS A 536 -11.05 -6.85 38.78
CA LYS A 536 -10.27 -8.05 38.46
C LYS A 536 -9.36 -7.86 37.23
N VAL A 537 -9.55 -6.82 36.46
CA VAL A 537 -8.69 -6.48 35.31
C VAL A 537 -7.31 -6.07 35.82
N ALA A 538 -6.27 -6.73 35.30
CA ALA A 538 -4.89 -6.39 35.65
C ALA A 538 -4.57 -4.94 35.26
N ALA A 539 -3.76 -4.23 36.05
CA ALA A 539 -3.45 -2.82 35.81
C ALA A 539 -2.90 -2.56 34.39
N TRP A 540 -2.02 -3.43 33.91
CA TRP A 540 -1.43 -3.35 32.57
C TRP A 540 -2.44 -3.53 31.43
N ALA A 541 -3.57 -4.24 31.66
CA ALA A 541 -4.56 -4.54 30.62
C ALA A 541 -5.73 -3.53 30.60
N ARG A 542 -5.82 -2.61 31.57
CA ARG A 542 -7.00 -1.73 31.71
C ARG A 542 -7.25 -0.86 30.50
N LEU A 543 -6.19 -0.27 29.92
CA LEU A 543 -6.31 0.57 28.72
C LEU A 543 -6.72 -0.26 27.51
N ASP A 544 -6.07 -1.42 27.30
CA ASP A 544 -6.38 -2.31 26.18
C ASP A 544 -7.82 -2.84 26.27
N ILE A 545 -8.29 -3.21 27.47
CA ILE A 545 -9.67 -3.61 27.71
C ILE A 545 -10.64 -2.47 27.41
N ALA A 546 -10.38 -1.26 27.90
CA ALA A 546 -11.23 -0.10 27.64
C ALA A 546 -11.32 0.20 26.14
N THR A 547 -10.21 0.12 25.43
CA THR A 547 -10.15 0.29 23.96
C THR A 547 -10.94 -0.82 23.25
N ALA A 548 -10.74 -2.10 23.62
CA ALA A 548 -11.46 -3.22 23.01
C ALA A 548 -12.98 -3.14 23.24
N LEU A 549 -13.41 -2.62 24.40
CA LEU A 549 -14.82 -2.37 24.71
C LEU A 549 -15.39 -1.24 23.85
N SER A 550 -14.69 -0.11 23.76
CA SER A 550 -15.13 1.04 22.94
C SER A 550 -15.20 0.72 21.46
N SER A 551 -14.30 -0.15 20.97
CA SER A 551 -14.30 -0.62 19.58
C SER A 551 -15.28 -1.78 19.32
N GLY A 552 -15.99 -2.28 20.33
CA GLY A 552 -16.94 -3.39 20.17
C GLY A 552 -16.31 -4.77 19.93
N TYR A 553 -15.00 -4.91 20.05
CA TYR A 553 -14.32 -6.20 19.85
C TYR A 553 -14.66 -7.20 20.96
N ILE A 554 -14.79 -6.72 22.19
CA ILE A 554 -15.23 -7.52 23.33
C ILE A 554 -16.48 -6.94 23.98
N GLN A 555 -17.21 -7.78 24.68
CA GLN A 555 -18.45 -7.42 25.38
C GLN A 555 -18.57 -8.24 26.67
N GLY A 556 -19.53 -7.91 27.53
CA GLY A 556 -19.81 -8.72 28.70
C GLY A 556 -20.29 -10.13 28.35
N VAL A 557 -19.96 -11.09 29.20
CA VAL A 557 -20.25 -12.53 29.00
C VAL A 557 -21.53 -13.00 29.70
N SER A 558 -22.06 -12.24 30.67
CA SER A 558 -23.31 -12.56 31.34
C SER A 558 -24.53 -12.23 30.48
N ALA A 559 -25.68 -12.86 30.79
CA ALA A 559 -26.95 -12.55 30.12
C ALA A 559 -27.33 -11.07 30.25
N SER A 560 -26.99 -10.42 31.37
CA SER A 560 -27.15 -8.99 31.61
C SER A 560 -26.04 -8.12 30.92
N GLY A 561 -24.99 -8.72 30.41
CA GLY A 561 -23.86 -8.01 29.78
C GLY A 561 -22.96 -7.26 30.76
N ASN A 562 -23.09 -7.41 32.06
CA ASN A 562 -22.40 -6.66 33.10
C ASN A 562 -21.21 -7.36 33.76
N VAL A 563 -20.86 -8.56 33.31
CA VAL A 563 -19.67 -9.32 33.75
C VAL A 563 -18.68 -9.41 32.60
N LEU A 564 -17.45 -8.95 32.81
CA LEU A 564 -16.39 -8.94 31.77
C LEU A 564 -15.62 -10.27 31.73
N ALA A 565 -15.43 -10.91 32.88
CA ALA A 565 -14.65 -12.13 33.08
C ALA A 565 -13.20 -12.05 32.54
N PRO A 566 -12.37 -11.07 32.97
CA PRO A 566 -11.05 -10.82 32.37
C PRO A 566 -10.08 -11.99 32.51
N LYS A 567 -10.23 -12.82 33.52
CA LYS A 567 -9.40 -14.02 33.79
C LYS A 567 -9.96 -15.32 33.20
N GLN A 568 -11.09 -15.25 32.49
CA GLN A 568 -11.65 -16.42 31.83
C GLN A 568 -10.73 -16.89 30.71
N LYS A 569 -10.44 -18.19 30.67
CA LYS A 569 -9.71 -18.83 29.58
C LYS A 569 -10.53 -18.78 28.31
N LEU A 570 -9.90 -18.49 27.18
CA LEU A 570 -10.55 -18.50 25.87
C LEU A 570 -10.38 -19.85 25.19
N THR A 571 -11.41 -20.25 24.46
CA THR A 571 -11.33 -21.38 23.52
C THR A 571 -10.68 -20.93 22.19
N ARG A 572 -10.26 -21.91 21.39
CA ARG A 572 -9.71 -21.67 20.05
C ARG A 572 -10.72 -20.97 19.14
N ALA A 573 -12.00 -21.40 19.19
CA ALA A 573 -13.06 -20.78 18.40
C ALA A 573 -13.37 -19.35 18.84
N GLU A 574 -13.38 -19.07 20.15
CA GLU A 574 -13.60 -17.71 20.66
C GLU A 574 -12.49 -16.76 20.24
N PHE A 575 -11.21 -17.15 20.39
CA PHE A 575 -10.08 -16.32 19.98
C PHE A 575 -10.11 -16.05 18.48
N LEU A 576 -10.33 -17.08 17.66
CA LEU A 576 -10.41 -16.94 16.21
C LEU A 576 -11.55 -15.99 15.80
N THR A 577 -12.70 -16.06 16.48
CA THR A 577 -13.82 -15.13 16.22
C THR A 577 -13.46 -13.69 16.55
N LEU A 578 -12.77 -13.45 17.66
CA LEU A 578 -12.28 -12.11 18.01
C LEU A 578 -11.28 -11.60 16.98
N LEU A 579 -10.37 -12.45 16.51
CA LEU A 579 -9.37 -12.12 15.52
C LEU A 579 -10.00 -11.75 14.16
N LEU A 580 -10.93 -12.56 13.64
CA LEU A 580 -11.63 -12.27 12.39
C LEU A 580 -12.51 -11.03 12.48
N ARG A 581 -13.12 -10.79 13.64
CA ARG A 581 -13.90 -9.57 13.90
C ARG A 581 -13.03 -8.32 13.82
N LEU A 582 -11.84 -8.36 14.42
CA LEU A 582 -10.86 -7.27 14.30
C LEU A 582 -10.46 -7.01 12.85
N LEU A 583 -10.30 -8.07 12.07
CA LEU A 583 -9.88 -7.99 10.67
C LEU A 583 -11.04 -7.64 9.72
N HIS A 584 -12.25 -7.41 10.23
CA HIS A 584 -13.48 -7.21 9.48
C HIS A 584 -13.78 -8.34 8.47
N GLU A 585 -13.29 -9.54 8.77
CA GLU A 585 -13.53 -10.75 8.00
C GLU A 585 -14.82 -11.40 8.50
N PHE A 586 -15.92 -11.08 7.87
CA PHE A 586 -17.23 -11.54 8.27
C PHE A 586 -17.53 -12.91 7.66
N PRO A 587 -17.76 -13.96 8.49
CA PRO A 587 -18.05 -15.29 7.99
C PRO A 587 -19.43 -15.33 7.30
N ASP A 588 -19.55 -16.13 6.25
CA ASP A 588 -20.86 -16.53 5.74
C ASP A 588 -21.49 -17.53 6.71
N ALA A 589 -22.70 -17.24 7.14
CA ALA A 589 -23.44 -18.12 8.06
C ALA A 589 -23.74 -19.51 7.48
N LYS A 590 -23.65 -19.67 6.16
CA LYS A 590 -23.87 -20.96 5.45
C LYS A 590 -22.55 -21.68 5.12
N ALA A 591 -21.41 -21.03 5.32
CA ALA A 591 -20.11 -21.67 5.07
C ALA A 591 -19.87 -22.80 6.07
N THR A 592 -19.34 -23.89 5.56
CA THR A 592 -18.99 -25.07 6.35
C THR A 592 -17.48 -25.31 6.30
N SER A 593 -16.93 -25.68 7.45
CA SER A 593 -15.52 -26.03 7.58
C SER A 593 -15.24 -27.45 7.07
N SER A 594 -14.01 -27.69 6.61
CA SER A 594 -13.56 -29.04 6.24
C SER A 594 -13.11 -29.88 7.45
N PHE A 595 -13.01 -29.32 8.65
CA PHE A 595 -12.64 -30.03 9.86
C PHE A 595 -13.75 -30.97 10.34
N LYS A 596 -13.40 -32.23 10.67
CA LYS A 596 -14.33 -33.28 11.02
C LYS A 596 -15.07 -33.04 12.36
N ASP A 597 -14.48 -32.24 13.24
CA ASP A 597 -15.01 -31.92 14.57
C ASP A 597 -15.69 -30.53 14.64
N VAL A 598 -16.03 -29.95 13.48
CA VAL A 598 -16.73 -28.68 13.37
C VAL A 598 -18.10 -28.88 12.71
N PRO A 599 -19.16 -29.15 13.50
CA PRO A 599 -20.52 -29.33 12.97
C PRO A 599 -21.05 -28.02 12.37
N ALA A 600 -21.80 -28.13 11.27
CA ALA A 600 -22.30 -26.96 10.50
C ALA A 600 -23.33 -26.10 11.30
N ASP A 601 -23.99 -26.66 12.29
CA ASP A 601 -24.98 -26.00 13.15
C ASP A 601 -24.37 -25.19 14.31
N LYS A 602 -23.07 -25.28 14.52
CA LYS A 602 -22.39 -24.57 15.61
C LYS A 602 -22.11 -23.12 15.23
N TRP A 603 -22.22 -22.25 16.23
CA TRP A 603 -22.03 -20.80 16.09
C TRP A 603 -20.66 -20.40 15.46
N TYR A 604 -19.66 -21.25 15.65
CA TYR A 604 -18.29 -21.02 15.17
C TYR A 604 -18.02 -21.61 13.77
N SER A 605 -18.95 -22.37 13.18
CA SER A 605 -18.72 -23.09 11.92
C SER A 605 -18.28 -22.15 10.79
N GLY A 606 -19.04 -21.08 10.55
CA GLY A 606 -18.70 -20.08 9.54
C GLY A 606 -17.37 -19.36 9.82
N THR A 607 -17.08 -19.08 11.11
CA THR A 607 -15.80 -18.47 11.52
C THR A 607 -14.60 -19.37 11.15
N ILE A 608 -14.71 -20.66 11.46
CA ILE A 608 -13.65 -21.62 11.18
C ILE A 608 -13.49 -21.80 9.66
N ALA A 609 -14.59 -21.92 8.91
CA ALA A 609 -14.56 -21.98 7.45
C ALA A 609 -13.91 -20.75 6.83
N LYS A 610 -14.18 -19.54 7.33
CA LYS A 610 -13.56 -18.30 6.87
C LYS A 610 -12.06 -18.27 7.17
N ALA A 611 -11.66 -18.75 8.34
CA ALA A 611 -10.24 -18.83 8.70
C ALA A 611 -9.46 -19.86 7.86
N GLU A 612 -10.10 -20.96 7.44
CA GLU A 612 -9.55 -21.90 6.45
C GLU A 612 -9.37 -21.22 5.08
N GLU A 613 -10.41 -20.52 4.60
CA GLU A 613 -10.37 -19.75 3.34
C GLU A 613 -9.20 -18.75 3.32
N LEU A 614 -8.97 -18.09 4.46
CA LEU A 614 -7.90 -17.11 4.62
C LEU A 614 -6.51 -17.74 4.86
N GLY A 615 -6.42 -19.06 5.02
CA GLY A 615 -5.17 -19.76 5.31
C GLY A 615 -4.63 -19.51 6.72
N ILE A 616 -5.45 -18.98 7.64
CA ILE A 616 -5.08 -18.76 9.06
C ILE A 616 -4.93 -20.10 9.77
N ILE A 617 -5.77 -21.07 9.43
CA ILE A 617 -5.74 -22.43 9.92
C ILE A 617 -5.78 -23.41 8.74
N SER A 618 -5.33 -24.65 8.97
CA SER A 618 -5.30 -25.70 7.95
C SER A 618 -5.88 -27.00 8.48
N SER A 619 -6.75 -27.63 7.67
CA SER A 619 -7.39 -28.91 8.00
C SER A 619 -6.49 -30.13 7.86
N SER A 620 -5.22 -29.97 7.49
CA SER A 620 -4.26 -31.07 7.35
C SER A 620 -4.13 -31.93 8.63
N ALA A 621 -4.41 -31.35 9.81
CA ALA A 621 -4.44 -32.06 11.10
C ALA A 621 -5.75 -32.84 11.38
N GLY A 622 -6.80 -32.66 10.56
CA GLY A 622 -8.07 -33.37 10.62
C GLY A 622 -9.05 -32.90 11.69
N LYS A 623 -8.60 -32.25 12.75
CA LYS A 623 -9.42 -31.70 13.84
C LYS A 623 -8.99 -30.28 14.18
N PHE A 624 -9.96 -29.41 14.48
CA PHE A 624 -9.70 -28.03 14.93
C PHE A 624 -9.73 -27.90 16.46
N GLU A 625 -10.50 -28.72 17.16
CA GLU A 625 -10.73 -28.69 18.61
C GLU A 625 -11.28 -27.33 19.09
N PRO A 626 -12.46 -26.88 18.59
CA PRO A 626 -12.96 -25.52 18.77
C PRO A 626 -13.16 -25.12 20.24
N ASP A 627 -13.54 -26.04 21.09
CA ASP A 627 -13.86 -25.79 22.50
C ASP A 627 -12.66 -25.96 23.44
N ARG A 628 -11.50 -26.39 22.92
CA ARG A 628 -10.24 -26.47 23.68
C ARG A 628 -9.69 -25.07 23.94
N GLY A 629 -9.13 -24.87 25.15
CA GLY A 629 -8.43 -23.61 25.46
C GLY A 629 -7.27 -23.34 24.50
N ILE A 630 -7.18 -22.12 23.98
CA ILE A 630 -6.11 -21.72 23.07
C ILE A 630 -4.82 -21.44 23.84
N THR A 631 -3.71 -22.02 23.41
CA THR A 631 -2.39 -21.73 23.98
C THR A 631 -1.79 -20.45 23.39
N ARG A 632 -0.83 -19.84 24.10
CA ARG A 632 -0.12 -18.65 23.60
C ARG A 632 0.64 -18.92 22.31
N GLU A 633 1.22 -20.11 22.14
CA GLU A 633 1.86 -20.55 20.90
C GLU A 633 0.88 -20.60 19.72
N GLU A 634 -0.30 -21.20 19.93
CA GLU A 634 -1.34 -21.28 18.90
C GLU A 634 -1.91 -19.92 18.53
N ALA A 635 -2.09 -19.05 19.53
CA ALA A 635 -2.51 -17.67 19.27
C ALA A 635 -1.46 -16.89 18.47
N ALA A 636 -0.16 -17.08 18.78
CA ALA A 636 0.93 -16.48 18.01
C ALA A 636 0.90 -16.94 16.54
N ASP A 637 0.70 -18.24 16.29
CA ASP A 637 0.58 -18.79 14.94
C ASP A 637 -0.63 -18.20 14.20
N MET A 638 -1.81 -18.17 14.81
CA MET A 638 -3.01 -17.61 14.21
C MET A 638 -2.86 -16.11 13.93
N VAL A 639 -2.31 -15.33 14.85
CA VAL A 639 -2.07 -13.89 14.68
C VAL A 639 -1.05 -13.64 13.56
N THR A 640 0.05 -14.39 13.54
CA THR A 640 1.08 -14.26 12.50
C THR A 640 0.51 -14.51 11.11
N LYS A 641 -0.26 -15.58 10.94
CA LYS A 641 -0.90 -15.90 9.65
C LYS A 641 -2.01 -14.91 9.30
N ALA A 642 -2.85 -14.57 10.25
CA ALA A 642 -3.96 -13.64 10.07
C ALA A 642 -3.48 -12.24 9.68
N ALA A 643 -2.44 -11.75 10.31
CA ALA A 643 -1.83 -10.47 10.03
C ALA A 643 -0.68 -10.56 9.02
N ARG A 644 -0.33 -11.77 8.52
CA ARG A 644 0.79 -12.02 7.61
C ARG A 644 2.08 -11.38 8.10
N LEU A 645 2.34 -11.52 9.40
CA LEU A 645 3.54 -10.95 10.01
C LEU A 645 4.78 -11.67 9.50
N SER A 646 5.79 -10.89 9.16
CA SER A 646 7.15 -11.40 8.89
C SER A 646 8.03 -11.18 10.11
N THR A 647 9.07 -12.00 10.23
CA THR A 647 10.12 -11.79 11.22
C THR A 647 11.16 -10.81 10.68
N TYR A 648 11.70 -9.98 11.56
CA TYR A 648 12.79 -9.08 11.25
C TYR A 648 14.13 -9.79 11.45
N GLY A 649 14.75 -10.28 10.37
CA GLY A 649 16.09 -10.86 10.41
C GLY A 649 16.17 -12.35 10.73
N SER A 650 17.21 -12.79 11.42
CA SER A 650 17.49 -14.21 11.68
C SER A 650 16.44 -14.89 12.57
N PRO A 651 16.09 -16.17 12.32
CA PRO A 651 15.09 -16.92 13.10
C PRO A 651 15.42 -17.08 14.60
N ASP A 652 16.61 -16.77 15.05
CA ASP A 652 17.07 -16.95 16.44
C ASP A 652 17.24 -15.65 17.23
N ARG A 653 16.66 -14.54 16.75
CA ARG A 653 16.83 -13.22 17.37
C ARG A 653 16.18 -13.12 18.73
N VAL A 654 14.95 -13.61 18.88
CA VAL A 654 14.23 -13.60 20.15
C VAL A 654 14.41 -14.94 20.84
N LYS A 655 15.23 -14.97 21.88
CA LYS A 655 15.50 -16.19 22.64
C LYS A 655 14.71 -16.21 23.94
N PHE A 656 13.58 -16.91 23.91
CA PHE A 656 12.92 -17.31 25.14
C PHE A 656 13.46 -18.69 25.56
N ALA A 657 13.79 -18.84 26.84
CA ALA A 657 14.40 -20.07 27.38
C ALA A 657 13.51 -21.31 27.21
N ASP A 658 12.21 -21.10 27.10
CA ASP A 658 11.19 -22.16 27.04
C ASP A 658 10.65 -22.43 25.64
N THR A 659 11.29 -21.93 24.57
CA THR A 659 10.84 -22.14 23.19
C THR A 659 11.73 -23.11 22.39
N SER A 660 12.87 -23.56 22.94
CA SER A 660 13.86 -24.37 22.22
C SER A 660 13.33 -25.73 21.73
N SER A 661 12.33 -26.31 22.41
CA SER A 661 11.70 -27.59 22.06
C SER A 661 10.54 -27.46 21.05
N LEU A 662 10.17 -26.25 20.67
CA LEU A 662 9.07 -26.00 19.73
C LEU A 662 9.53 -26.20 18.28
N SER A 663 8.54 -26.42 17.40
CA SER A 663 8.80 -26.44 15.95
C SER A 663 9.39 -25.12 15.48
N GLU A 664 10.11 -25.15 14.36
CA GLU A 664 10.64 -23.93 13.74
C GLU A 664 9.52 -22.94 13.40
N ALA A 665 8.40 -23.41 12.85
CA ALA A 665 7.24 -22.58 12.55
C ALA A 665 6.68 -21.89 13.80
N SER A 666 6.56 -22.62 14.93
CA SER A 666 6.11 -22.02 16.20
C SER A 666 7.10 -20.97 16.72
N ARG A 667 8.42 -21.23 16.61
CA ARG A 667 9.43 -20.25 17.02
C ARG A 667 9.36 -18.99 16.16
N GLN A 668 9.21 -19.14 14.84
CA GLN A 668 9.05 -18.02 13.91
C GLN A 668 7.79 -17.21 14.22
N ALA A 669 6.66 -17.87 14.49
CA ALA A 669 5.43 -17.18 14.88
C ALA A 669 5.57 -16.41 16.21
N ILE A 670 6.21 -17.01 17.22
CA ILE A 670 6.50 -16.36 18.50
C ILE A 670 7.43 -15.17 18.30
N GLN A 671 8.47 -15.31 17.47
CA GLN A 671 9.35 -14.22 17.11
C GLN A 671 8.60 -13.09 16.45
N ALA A 672 7.77 -13.37 15.43
CA ALA A 672 7.00 -12.37 14.71
C ALA A 672 6.09 -11.56 15.64
N VAL A 673 5.28 -12.23 16.48
CA VAL A 673 4.38 -11.50 17.40
C VAL A 673 5.13 -10.73 18.49
N ASN A 674 6.34 -11.15 18.84
CA ASN A 674 7.17 -10.44 19.81
C ASN A 674 7.84 -9.21 19.18
N GLU A 675 8.42 -9.34 18.00
CA GLU A 675 9.05 -8.24 17.25
C GLU A 675 8.04 -7.13 16.90
N HIS A 676 6.78 -7.49 16.67
CA HIS A 676 5.68 -6.55 16.47
C HIS A 676 5.00 -6.10 17.78
N GLU A 677 5.58 -6.41 18.93
CA GLU A 677 5.07 -6.04 20.26
C GLU A 677 3.63 -6.48 20.57
N LEU A 678 3.11 -7.45 19.82
CA LEU A 678 1.76 -7.98 20.00
C LEU A 678 1.67 -8.90 21.21
N MET A 679 2.68 -9.78 21.37
CA MET A 679 2.79 -10.73 22.47
C MET A 679 4.22 -10.70 23.03
N THR A 680 4.37 -10.15 24.20
CA THR A 680 5.64 -10.12 24.92
C THR A 680 5.74 -11.27 25.89
N GLY A 681 6.97 -11.70 26.20
CA GLY A 681 7.25 -12.65 27.27
C GLY A 681 7.26 -11.99 28.66
N SER A 682 7.48 -12.80 29.68
CA SER A 682 7.79 -12.34 31.04
C SER A 682 9.26 -12.70 31.35
N GLY A 683 10.13 -11.69 31.32
CA GLY A 683 11.57 -11.91 31.41
C GLY A 683 12.08 -12.80 30.25
N SER A 684 12.74 -13.92 30.57
CA SER A 684 13.27 -14.86 29.57
C SER A 684 12.27 -15.93 29.10
N ARG A 685 10.99 -15.85 29.46
CA ARG A 685 9.98 -16.88 29.15
C ARG A 685 8.85 -16.32 28.32
N PHE A 686 8.40 -17.09 27.32
CA PHE A 686 7.20 -16.82 26.53
C PHE A 686 5.95 -17.53 27.08
N ASP A 687 6.14 -18.63 27.81
CA ASP A 687 5.09 -19.53 28.31
C ASP A 687 4.18 -20.07 27.19
N PRO A 688 4.74 -20.75 26.17
CA PRO A 688 4.03 -21.11 24.94
C PRO A 688 2.80 -21.99 25.16
N LYS A 689 2.80 -22.86 26.17
CA LYS A 689 1.70 -23.79 26.49
C LYS A 689 0.65 -23.21 27.45
N GLN A 690 0.85 -21.99 27.95
CA GLN A 690 -0.14 -21.32 28.79
C GLN A 690 -1.38 -20.99 27.97
N ILE A 691 -2.58 -21.26 28.56
CA ILE A 691 -3.86 -20.90 27.94
C ILE A 691 -4.09 -19.39 28.10
N LEU A 692 -4.46 -18.72 27.00
CA LEU A 692 -4.80 -17.29 27.01
C LEU A 692 -6.06 -17.01 27.82
N VAL A 693 -6.05 -15.88 28.51
CA VAL A 693 -7.24 -15.32 29.16
C VAL A 693 -7.75 -14.08 28.40
N ARG A 694 -8.99 -13.70 28.63
CA ARG A 694 -9.68 -12.64 27.87
C ARG A 694 -8.93 -11.30 27.88
N GLU A 695 -8.36 -10.89 29.02
CA GLU A 695 -7.60 -9.64 29.06
C GLU A 695 -6.32 -9.67 28.21
N GLN A 696 -5.67 -10.84 28.10
CA GLN A 696 -4.50 -11.00 27.23
C GLN A 696 -4.90 -10.97 25.74
N ALA A 697 -6.00 -11.63 25.40
CA ALA A 697 -6.52 -11.59 24.04
C ALA A 697 -6.92 -10.15 23.62
N ALA A 698 -7.61 -9.41 24.51
CA ALA A 698 -7.96 -8.01 24.27
C ALA A 698 -6.73 -7.15 23.99
N ALA A 699 -5.65 -7.31 24.78
CA ALA A 699 -4.40 -6.60 24.56
C ALA A 699 -3.76 -6.94 23.20
N ILE A 700 -3.74 -8.22 22.81
CA ILE A 700 -3.25 -8.65 21.50
C ILE A 700 -4.03 -7.97 20.38
N LEU A 701 -5.38 -7.99 20.48
CA LEU A 701 -6.24 -7.38 19.45
C LEU A 701 -6.03 -5.87 19.32
N VAL A 702 -5.98 -5.14 20.44
CA VAL A 702 -5.78 -3.68 20.43
C VAL A 702 -4.41 -3.31 19.89
N ARG A 703 -3.38 -4.08 20.21
CA ARG A 703 -2.04 -3.86 19.64
C ARG A 703 -2.02 -4.19 18.15
N LEU A 704 -2.67 -5.29 17.75
CA LEU A 704 -2.79 -5.65 16.34
C LEU A 704 -3.57 -4.60 15.55
N GLN A 705 -4.63 -4.00 16.12
CA GLN A 705 -5.39 -2.92 15.50
C GLN A 705 -4.49 -1.74 15.06
N LYS A 706 -3.52 -1.38 15.89
CA LYS A 706 -2.58 -0.29 15.58
C LYS A 706 -1.68 -0.57 14.36
N LEU A 707 -1.52 -1.84 14.01
CA LEU A 707 -0.75 -2.27 12.83
C LEU A 707 -1.62 -2.42 11.58
N ILE A 708 -2.95 -2.42 11.72
CA ILE A 708 -3.88 -2.56 10.60
C ILE A 708 -4.21 -1.15 10.09
N PRO A 709 -4.00 -0.84 8.80
CA PRO A 709 -4.36 0.45 8.24
C PRO A 709 -5.86 0.75 8.41
N GLU A 710 -6.21 2.01 8.75
CA GLU A 710 -7.60 2.44 8.95
C GLU A 710 -8.48 2.33 7.68
N ALA A 711 -7.89 2.12 6.51
CA ALA A 711 -8.61 1.92 5.25
C ALA A 711 -9.58 0.70 5.25
N PHE A 712 -9.56 -0.09 6.33
CA PHE A 712 -10.50 -1.21 6.53
C PHE A 712 -11.75 -0.82 7.34
N TYR A 713 -11.91 0.46 7.72
CA TYR A 713 -13.06 0.95 8.49
C TYR A 713 -14.13 1.60 7.63
#